data_b800d67c42457a858401c815c89de8ac
#
_entry.id   b800d67c42457a858401c815c89de8ac
#
_cell.length_a   1.000
_cell.length_b   1.000
_cell.length_c   1.000
_cell.angle_alpha   90.00
_cell.angle_beta   90.00
_cell.angle_gamma   90.00
#
_symmetry.space_group_name_H-M   'P 1'
#
loop_
_entity.id
_entity.type
_entity.pdbx_description
1 polymer ?
#
loop_
_entity_poly.entity_id
_entity_poly.type
_entity_poly.pdbx_seq_one_letter_code
_entity_poly.pdbx_strand_id
1 'polypeptide(L)'
;MNALQTLDRHAIRDCLREHDPELHSFFCAYYSSPRRQWYRNADGSVSMVALSCQGVTQGDALSAIIFDLVYTYKVLKPAYDRFTDAHFVAIHDDTYFAAPLNKLIEINNFLIESAAAVGLRYVPKKEYVFQLPDPTRPASANLASLRSDIDDVTKFVYNYFRCGGIAVGDPAAVDDYALRAAREYDTHVNHLAQSPLQVQFKNVLFSWCGKPTTMLTYMIRAVAPFLTSRAAKSSDDSYFAALSLAWQVAPESFGREDPHGWGRRRQAQLAVRRGGANAASLHDMRVAAYLGSIADTLPTLLLDERLSDIIDTPDRWSTSQLSSLRQAAAAWSQIMSLKDPLTGVPIVKRLRTNEFYKSIFAVLCTGDAGSIDSLTDDDFPNIANLAKISGLQLQRALTFVVQEYNYECFMADPRIRAESKAAVAACGAPAAGAFLSSLPRKPELKLDETSFRDAVCHHFRLPNAHRIHGDMSRCPCGARPDVDHSAPSFAEHVLGCMQCSKGLGVGNPRLIRHNLLLPVLEDLYTRMGFEFDRRPAFMRIPGAVSGTGEDKLLDFVARCPGDRDRSVGVDLTVIATMAAKYLTPALAGTRARNTKPSPFAATSKAETSKHSKYNRPVASMNPPLKFVAIAFNDYGGIGFEFYSAVVRPYFEGLREKEEEAGGSGWDARKQKSEFLQRVSITIAKGNSRVLDCMRHDWQSSTAPDLVTSTVHNPRTLAATSDPDTHDPTAATPAGGP
;
A
#
# COMPACT_ATOMS: atom_id res chain seq x y z
N MET A 1 9.50 24.27 -25.90
CA MET A 1 10.84 24.21 -25.32
C MET A 1 10.65 24.29 -23.81
N ASN A 2 11.35 23.53 -23.03
CA ASN A 2 11.22 23.53 -21.56
C ASN A 2 11.96 24.77 -21.01
N ALA A 3 11.39 25.51 -20.08
CA ALA A 3 11.95 26.73 -19.51
C ALA A 3 13.38 26.54 -18.96
N LEU A 4 13.64 25.45 -18.27
CA LEU A 4 14.96 25.05 -17.76
C LEU A 4 16.06 25.08 -18.85
N GLN A 5 15.74 24.71 -20.08
CA GLN A 5 16.68 24.60 -21.19
C GLN A 5 16.89 25.91 -21.95
N THR A 6 16.04 26.91 -21.72
CA THR A 6 16.10 28.19 -22.44
C THR A 6 16.77 29.32 -21.65
N LEU A 7 16.98 29.10 -20.35
CA LEU A 7 17.61 30.10 -19.48
C LEU A 7 19.00 30.47 -19.98
N ASP A 8 19.35 31.77 -19.98
CA ASP A 8 20.66 32.23 -20.40
C ASP A 8 21.75 31.83 -19.40
N ARG A 9 22.83 31.19 -19.87
CA ARG A 9 23.92 30.73 -18.98
C ARG A 9 24.73 31.89 -18.40
N HIS A 10 24.78 33.06 -19.08
CA HIS A 10 25.42 34.26 -18.50
C HIS A 10 24.57 34.79 -17.35
N ALA A 11 23.25 34.87 -17.54
CA ALA A 11 22.33 35.27 -16.47
C ALA A 11 22.40 34.33 -15.26
N ILE A 12 22.49 33.01 -15.51
CA ILE A 12 22.70 32.01 -14.44
C ILE A 12 23.99 32.28 -13.68
N ARG A 13 25.12 32.41 -14.43
CA ARG A 13 26.43 32.61 -13.83
C ARG A 13 26.48 33.87 -12.98
N ASP A 14 25.95 34.99 -13.51
CA ASP A 14 25.99 36.29 -12.82
C ASP A 14 25.08 36.28 -11.59
N CYS A 15 23.90 35.65 -11.64
CA CYS A 15 23.02 35.48 -10.50
C CYS A 15 23.65 34.60 -9.39
N LEU A 16 24.22 33.44 -9.76
CA LEU A 16 24.84 32.56 -8.80
C LEU A 16 26.10 33.19 -8.16
N ARG A 17 26.87 33.96 -8.91
CA ARG A 17 28.03 34.69 -8.37
C ARG A 17 27.63 35.65 -7.26
N GLU A 18 26.48 36.29 -7.41
CA GLU A 18 25.94 37.26 -6.46
C GLU A 18 25.32 36.62 -5.23
N HIS A 19 24.59 35.50 -5.39
CA HIS A 19 23.70 34.95 -4.38
C HIS A 19 24.13 33.59 -3.82
N ASP A 20 24.93 32.80 -4.57
CA ASP A 20 25.40 31.46 -4.14
C ASP A 20 26.78 31.15 -4.78
N PRO A 21 27.89 31.65 -4.18
CA PRO A 21 29.25 31.46 -4.73
C PRO A 21 29.68 29.98 -4.82
N GLU A 22 29.16 29.10 -3.97
CA GLU A 22 29.49 27.66 -4.00
C GLU A 22 28.85 27.01 -5.21
N LEU A 23 27.56 27.25 -5.41
CA LEU A 23 26.82 26.74 -6.57
C LEU A 23 27.32 27.39 -7.88
N HIS A 24 27.80 28.65 -7.85
CA HIS A 24 28.46 29.30 -8.97
C HIS A 24 29.69 28.53 -9.43
N SER A 25 30.56 28.12 -8.49
CA SER A 25 31.76 27.35 -8.81
C SER A 25 31.44 26.01 -9.45
N PHE A 26 30.47 25.29 -8.91
CA PHE A 26 29.94 24.06 -9.48
C PHE A 26 29.36 24.30 -10.90
N PHE A 27 28.52 25.33 -11.07
CA PHE A 27 27.89 25.65 -12.35
C PHE A 27 28.96 25.96 -13.40
N CYS A 28 29.96 26.77 -13.08
CA CYS A 28 31.06 27.08 -14.00
C CYS A 28 31.85 25.85 -14.41
N ALA A 29 32.16 24.94 -13.45
CA ALA A 29 32.85 23.70 -13.77
C ALA A 29 32.01 22.77 -14.67
N TYR A 30 30.70 22.71 -14.43
CA TYR A 30 29.82 21.75 -15.07
C TYR A 30 29.21 22.24 -16.40
N TYR A 31 28.91 23.55 -16.52
CA TYR A 31 28.21 24.15 -17.68
C TYR A 31 29.06 25.12 -18.50
N SER A 32 30.39 25.22 -18.25
CA SER A 32 31.30 26.12 -18.98
C SER A 32 31.41 25.81 -20.48
N SER A 33 31.17 24.59 -20.89
CA SER A 33 31.21 24.13 -22.27
C SER A 33 29.88 23.55 -22.74
N PRO A 34 29.60 23.56 -24.05
CA PRO A 34 28.46 22.85 -24.61
C PRO A 34 28.45 21.38 -24.23
N ARG A 35 27.32 20.86 -23.76
CA ARG A 35 27.18 19.47 -23.36
C ARG A 35 26.63 18.62 -24.48
N ARG A 36 27.29 17.48 -24.72
CA ARG A 36 26.80 16.48 -25.66
C ARG A 36 25.69 15.68 -25.04
N GLN A 37 24.54 15.62 -25.69
CA GLN A 37 23.42 14.77 -25.34
C GLN A 37 23.51 13.48 -26.16
N TRP A 38 23.52 12.34 -25.46
CA TRP A 38 23.65 11.01 -26.05
C TRP A 38 22.34 10.26 -25.93
N TYR A 39 21.98 9.56 -27.00
CA TYR A 39 20.83 8.67 -27.02
C TYR A 39 21.30 7.23 -27.24
N ARG A 40 20.74 6.32 -26.45
CA ARG A 40 20.96 4.89 -26.66
C ARG A 40 19.89 4.35 -27.60
N ASN A 41 20.27 3.87 -28.75
CA ASN A 41 19.39 3.25 -29.75
C ASN A 41 18.87 1.88 -29.28
N ALA A 42 17.85 1.37 -29.95
CA ALA A 42 17.27 0.06 -29.64
C ALA A 42 18.27 -1.11 -29.83
N ASP A 43 19.26 -0.96 -30.71
CA ASP A 43 20.35 -1.91 -30.95
C ASP A 43 21.48 -1.84 -29.91
N GLY A 44 21.36 -0.95 -28.92
CA GLY A 44 22.36 -0.74 -27.87
C GLY A 44 23.49 0.25 -28.26
N SER A 45 23.56 0.68 -29.52
CA SER A 45 24.50 1.71 -29.97
C SER A 45 24.17 3.08 -29.33
N VAL A 46 25.18 3.97 -29.28
CA VAL A 46 25.02 5.30 -28.67
C VAL A 46 25.27 6.35 -29.76
N SER A 47 24.27 7.21 -29.98
CA SER A 47 24.36 8.31 -30.94
C SER A 47 24.33 9.66 -30.24
N MET A 48 25.15 10.63 -30.67
CA MET A 48 25.05 12.01 -30.23
C MET A 48 23.85 12.67 -30.93
N VAL A 49 22.89 13.17 -30.14
CA VAL A 49 21.64 13.75 -30.65
C VAL A 49 21.71 15.27 -30.76
N ALA A 50 22.32 15.95 -29.77
CA ALA A 50 22.37 17.39 -29.70
C ALA A 50 23.54 17.92 -28.85
N LEU A 51 23.84 19.20 -29.02
CA LEU A 51 24.67 19.98 -28.12
C LEU A 51 23.77 20.92 -27.30
N SER A 52 23.82 20.78 -25.99
CA SER A 52 23.15 21.71 -25.07
C SER A 52 24.05 22.92 -24.81
N CYS A 53 23.74 24.05 -25.41
CA CYS A 53 24.51 25.28 -25.30
C CYS A 53 23.84 26.33 -24.40
N GLN A 54 22.58 26.13 -24.05
CA GLN A 54 21.77 27.00 -23.19
C GLN A 54 21.18 26.25 -22.03
N GLY A 55 20.77 26.97 -20.99
CA GLY A 55 20.05 26.48 -19.84
C GLY A 55 20.76 25.40 -19.04
N VAL A 56 20.01 24.76 -18.22
CA VAL A 56 20.40 23.61 -17.41
C VAL A 56 19.74 22.33 -17.93
N THR A 57 20.35 21.19 -17.68
CA THR A 57 19.90 19.91 -18.24
C THR A 57 18.73 19.36 -17.43
N GLN A 58 17.60 19.10 -18.06
CA GLN A 58 16.46 18.46 -17.42
C GLN A 58 16.86 17.05 -16.92
N GLY A 59 16.57 16.77 -15.64
CA GLY A 59 16.95 15.51 -14.98
C GLY A 59 18.27 15.56 -14.21
N ASP A 60 19.01 16.67 -14.30
CA ASP A 60 20.13 16.96 -13.39
C ASP A 60 19.57 17.39 -12.03
N ALA A 61 20.10 16.85 -10.95
CA ALA A 61 19.61 17.09 -9.58
C ALA A 61 19.60 18.57 -9.16
N LEU A 62 20.54 19.38 -9.66
CA LEU A 62 20.66 20.80 -9.32
C LEU A 62 19.96 21.74 -10.29
N SER A 63 19.47 21.23 -11.43
CA SER A 63 18.87 22.08 -12.47
C SER A 63 17.65 22.85 -12.02
N ALA A 64 16.77 22.22 -11.23
CA ALA A 64 15.59 22.90 -10.69
C ALA A 64 16.00 24.01 -9.71
N ILE A 65 16.94 23.73 -8.80
CA ILE A 65 17.44 24.72 -7.82
C ILE A 65 18.08 25.93 -8.51
N ILE A 66 18.93 25.68 -9.51
CA ILE A 66 19.57 26.74 -10.29
C ILE A 66 18.52 27.59 -11.00
N PHE A 67 17.53 26.96 -11.62
CA PHE A 67 16.44 27.66 -12.28
C PHE A 67 15.67 28.54 -11.29
N ASP A 68 15.25 27.96 -10.17
CA ASP A 68 14.44 28.65 -9.16
C ASP A 68 15.19 29.84 -8.54
N LEU A 69 16.50 29.72 -8.29
CA LEU A 69 17.32 30.84 -7.82
C LEU A 69 17.35 31.99 -8.82
N VAL A 70 17.65 31.71 -10.09
CA VAL A 70 17.69 32.75 -11.12
C VAL A 70 16.32 33.39 -11.31
N TYR A 71 15.28 32.58 -11.40
CA TYR A 71 13.92 33.06 -11.55
C TYR A 71 13.48 33.95 -10.39
N THR A 72 13.76 33.49 -9.16
CA THR A 72 13.46 34.25 -7.96
C THR A 72 14.18 35.60 -7.92
N TYR A 73 15.50 35.62 -8.10
CA TYR A 73 16.26 36.87 -7.93
C TYR A 73 16.18 37.84 -9.11
N LYS A 74 16.01 37.32 -10.32
CA LYS A 74 16.03 38.19 -11.54
C LYS A 74 14.65 38.50 -12.10
N VAL A 75 13.59 37.73 -11.70
CA VAL A 75 12.22 37.95 -12.21
C VAL A 75 11.25 38.25 -11.06
N LEU A 76 11.11 37.36 -10.10
CA LEU A 76 10.06 37.47 -9.06
C LEU A 76 10.39 38.55 -8.02
N LYS A 77 11.63 38.61 -7.50
CA LYS A 77 11.99 39.62 -6.50
C LYS A 77 11.86 41.04 -7.00
N PRO A 78 12.36 41.42 -8.20
CA PRO A 78 12.11 42.74 -8.75
C PRO A 78 10.60 43.06 -8.95
N ALA A 79 9.79 42.07 -9.31
CA ALA A 79 8.34 42.25 -9.40
C ALA A 79 7.72 42.48 -8.03
N TYR A 80 8.10 41.67 -7.03
CA TYR A 80 7.64 41.82 -5.67
C TYR A 80 8.00 43.17 -5.02
N ASP A 81 9.24 43.64 -5.24
CA ASP A 81 9.73 44.91 -4.73
C ASP A 81 9.02 46.10 -5.41
N ARG A 82 8.63 45.98 -6.69
CA ARG A 82 7.93 47.03 -7.45
C ARG A 82 6.44 47.09 -7.20
N PHE A 83 5.78 45.93 -7.05
CA PHE A 83 4.32 45.81 -6.96
C PHE A 83 3.88 45.31 -5.57
N THR A 84 3.99 46.15 -4.57
CA THR A 84 3.75 45.82 -3.16
C THR A 84 2.31 45.42 -2.81
N ASP A 85 1.33 45.74 -3.69
CA ASP A 85 -0.08 45.40 -3.59
C ASP A 85 -0.46 44.14 -4.38
N ALA A 86 0.52 43.46 -4.97
CA ALA A 86 0.35 42.20 -5.66
C ALA A 86 0.92 41.04 -4.83
N HIS A 87 0.35 39.85 -4.99
CA HIS A 87 0.81 38.61 -4.41
C HIS A 87 1.31 37.69 -5.49
N PHE A 88 2.53 37.19 -5.37
CA PHE A 88 3.15 36.30 -6.35
C PHE A 88 3.38 34.91 -5.75
N VAL A 89 3.11 33.87 -6.54
CA VAL A 89 3.44 32.49 -6.25
C VAL A 89 4.01 31.87 -7.51
N ALA A 90 5.17 31.23 -7.41
CA ALA A 90 5.75 30.49 -8.52
C ALA A 90 6.00 29.05 -8.13
N ILE A 91 5.76 28.15 -9.06
CA ILE A 91 6.08 26.73 -8.98
C ILE A 91 6.95 26.45 -10.20
N HIS A 92 8.26 26.59 -10.02
CA HIS A 92 9.24 26.61 -11.10
C HIS A 92 8.90 27.69 -12.15
N ASP A 93 8.60 27.28 -13.38
CA ASP A 93 8.26 28.17 -14.51
C ASP A 93 6.78 28.61 -14.54
N ASP A 94 5.93 27.99 -13.76
CA ASP A 94 4.51 28.39 -13.65
C ASP A 94 4.36 29.50 -12.60
N THR A 95 4.10 30.73 -13.05
CA THR A 95 3.94 31.90 -12.18
C THR A 95 2.48 32.31 -12.09
N TYR A 96 2.03 32.54 -10.89
CA TYR A 96 0.70 33.03 -10.55
C TYR A 96 0.81 34.32 -9.77
N PHE A 97 -0.04 35.29 -10.08
CA PHE A 97 -0.12 36.50 -9.27
C PHE A 97 -1.57 36.98 -9.11
N ALA A 98 -1.85 37.59 -7.99
CA ALA A 98 -3.10 38.26 -7.71
C ALA A 98 -2.83 39.75 -7.48
N ALA A 99 -3.55 40.60 -8.16
CA ALA A 99 -3.36 42.03 -8.10
C ALA A 99 -4.67 42.80 -8.39
N PRO A 100 -4.73 44.10 -8.06
CA PRO A 100 -5.82 44.95 -8.50
C PRO A 100 -5.93 44.95 -10.03
N LEU A 101 -7.17 44.98 -10.51
CA LEU A 101 -7.48 44.83 -11.95
C LEU A 101 -6.71 45.80 -12.86
N ASN A 102 -6.57 47.04 -12.45
CA ASN A 102 -5.88 48.11 -13.18
C ASN A 102 -4.36 47.91 -13.28
N LYS A 103 -3.78 46.98 -12.53
CA LYS A 103 -2.33 46.68 -12.53
C LYS A 103 -1.96 45.37 -13.23
N LEU A 104 -2.96 44.53 -13.54
CA LEU A 104 -2.67 43.19 -14.09
C LEU A 104 -1.81 43.23 -15.34
N ILE A 105 -2.08 44.14 -16.28
CA ILE A 105 -1.35 44.26 -17.53
C ILE A 105 0.07 44.76 -17.28
N GLU A 106 0.24 45.79 -16.44
CA GLU A 106 1.57 46.31 -16.09
C GLU A 106 2.46 45.24 -15.48
N ILE A 107 1.91 44.47 -14.52
CA ILE A 107 2.61 43.38 -13.86
C ILE A 107 2.96 42.29 -14.86
N ASN A 108 2.01 41.87 -15.71
CA ASN A 108 2.24 40.86 -16.73
C ASN A 108 3.37 41.25 -17.70
N ASN A 109 3.33 42.47 -18.23
CA ASN A 109 4.36 42.97 -19.11
C ASN A 109 5.74 43.02 -18.43
N PHE A 110 5.80 43.46 -17.17
CA PHE A 110 7.02 43.47 -16.39
C PHE A 110 7.62 42.08 -16.21
N LEU A 111 6.77 41.07 -15.89
CA LEU A 111 7.21 39.69 -15.74
C LEU A 111 7.72 39.11 -17.07
N ILE A 112 7.04 39.40 -18.19
CA ILE A 112 7.46 38.99 -19.54
C ILE A 112 8.82 39.58 -19.89
N GLU A 113 9.00 40.89 -19.69
CA GLU A 113 10.27 41.60 -19.96
C GLU A 113 11.41 41.07 -19.09
N SER A 114 11.17 40.91 -17.78
CA SER A 114 12.16 40.39 -16.84
C SER A 114 12.55 38.95 -17.17
N ALA A 115 11.57 38.09 -17.52
CA ALA A 115 11.82 36.71 -17.95
C ALA A 115 12.63 36.68 -19.28
N ALA A 116 12.30 37.55 -20.25
CA ALA A 116 13.02 37.65 -21.50
C ALA A 116 14.48 38.08 -21.30
N ALA A 117 14.76 38.97 -20.33
CA ALA A 117 16.11 39.41 -19.99
C ALA A 117 17.02 38.26 -19.50
N VAL A 118 16.45 37.19 -18.95
CA VAL A 118 17.18 35.96 -18.55
C VAL A 118 17.04 34.82 -19.56
N GLY A 119 16.57 35.09 -20.77
CA GLY A 119 16.46 34.12 -21.87
C GLY A 119 15.22 33.24 -21.87
N LEU A 120 14.29 33.48 -20.96
CA LEU A 120 13.02 32.76 -20.93
C LEU A 120 12.05 33.26 -21.99
N ARG A 121 11.28 32.35 -22.55
CA ARG A 121 10.30 32.70 -23.59
C ARG A 121 8.88 32.57 -23.06
N TYR A 122 8.18 33.64 -23.09
CA TYR A 122 6.75 33.69 -22.81
C TYR A 122 5.93 32.89 -23.83
N VAL A 123 4.89 32.21 -23.37
CA VAL A 123 3.99 31.39 -24.19
C VAL A 123 2.54 31.84 -23.97
N PRO A 124 2.00 32.77 -24.76
CA PRO A 124 0.67 33.38 -24.57
C PRO A 124 -0.46 32.35 -24.49
N LYS A 125 -0.39 31.26 -25.26
CA LYS A 125 -1.41 30.20 -25.27
C LYS A 125 -1.61 29.49 -23.91
N LYS A 126 -0.69 29.67 -22.96
CA LYS A 126 -0.76 29.09 -21.61
C LYS A 126 -1.24 30.09 -20.57
N GLU A 127 -1.46 31.34 -20.95
CA GLU A 127 -1.90 32.39 -20.04
C GLU A 127 -3.39 32.29 -19.74
N TYR A 128 -3.74 32.56 -18.49
CA TYR A 128 -5.12 32.59 -18.01
C TYR A 128 -5.31 33.80 -17.09
N VAL A 129 -6.39 34.52 -17.29
CA VAL A 129 -6.87 35.52 -16.34
C VAL A 129 -8.08 34.90 -15.60
N PHE A 130 -8.01 34.80 -14.29
CA PHE A 130 -9.04 34.27 -13.47
C PHE A 130 -9.63 35.34 -12.55
N GLN A 131 -10.95 35.48 -12.57
CA GLN A 131 -11.66 36.34 -11.65
C GLN A 131 -12.37 35.47 -10.60
N LEU A 132 -12.13 35.76 -9.31
CA LEU A 132 -12.88 35.14 -8.22
C LEU A 132 -14.37 35.47 -8.39
N PRO A 133 -15.28 34.48 -8.26
CA PRO A 133 -16.70 34.73 -8.27
C PRO A 133 -17.07 35.70 -7.14
N ASP A 134 -17.60 36.85 -7.50
CA ASP A 134 -18.19 37.81 -6.56
C ASP A 134 -19.71 37.73 -6.71
N PRO A 135 -20.45 37.24 -5.70
CA PRO A 135 -21.88 37.09 -5.78
C PRO A 135 -22.62 38.45 -5.92
N THR A 136 -21.94 39.54 -5.63
CA THR A 136 -22.52 40.91 -5.73
C THR A 136 -22.25 41.58 -7.08
N ARG A 137 -21.36 41.01 -7.91
CA ARG A 137 -20.98 41.60 -9.21
C ARG A 137 -20.96 40.54 -10.31
N PRO A 138 -21.71 40.75 -11.41
CA PRO A 138 -21.62 39.83 -12.54
C PRO A 138 -20.20 39.84 -13.12
N ALA A 139 -19.61 38.66 -13.23
CA ALA A 139 -18.23 38.43 -13.69
C ALA A 139 -17.90 39.10 -15.07
N SER A 140 -18.92 39.37 -15.87
CA SER A 140 -18.77 39.89 -17.22
C SER A 140 -18.45 41.42 -17.31
N ALA A 141 -18.86 42.22 -16.33
CA ALA A 141 -18.78 43.68 -16.46
C ALA A 141 -17.36 44.24 -16.25
N ASN A 142 -16.54 43.64 -15.39
CA ASN A 142 -15.21 44.15 -15.06
C ASN A 142 -14.10 43.62 -15.98
N LEU A 143 -14.29 42.51 -16.64
CA LEU A 143 -13.31 41.93 -17.57
C LEU A 143 -13.48 42.43 -19.02
N ALA A 144 -14.66 43.01 -19.35
CA ALA A 144 -14.90 43.56 -20.67
C ALA A 144 -13.94 44.74 -21.01
N SER A 145 -13.57 45.53 -20.00
CA SER A 145 -12.60 46.64 -20.17
C SER A 145 -11.16 46.15 -20.35
N LEU A 146 -10.80 44.97 -19.83
CA LEU A 146 -9.47 44.38 -20.01
C LEU A 146 -9.32 43.65 -21.34
N ARG A 147 -10.42 43.22 -21.97
CA ARG A 147 -10.40 42.47 -23.22
C ARG A 147 -9.80 43.25 -24.41
N SER A 148 -9.88 44.58 -24.37
CA SER A 148 -9.28 45.43 -25.42
C SER A 148 -7.75 45.53 -25.33
N ASP A 149 -7.18 45.22 -24.15
CA ASP A 149 -5.77 45.49 -23.84
C ASP A 149 -4.94 44.21 -23.68
N ILE A 150 -5.62 43.05 -23.69
CA ILE A 150 -4.97 41.71 -23.58
C ILE A 150 -5.05 41.02 -24.93
N ASP A 151 -3.95 40.40 -25.34
CA ASP A 151 -3.83 39.61 -26.56
C ASP A 151 -5.00 38.63 -26.73
N ASP A 152 -5.56 38.50 -27.92
CA ASP A 152 -6.68 37.59 -28.27
C ASP A 152 -6.45 36.11 -27.85
N VAL A 153 -5.23 35.77 -27.47
CA VAL A 153 -4.82 34.43 -27.09
C VAL A 153 -5.00 34.12 -25.60
N THR A 154 -5.09 35.16 -24.75
CA THR A 154 -5.26 35.03 -23.31
C THR A 154 -6.66 34.51 -22.99
N LYS A 155 -6.72 33.41 -22.23
CA LYS A 155 -7.99 32.77 -21.84
C LYS A 155 -8.53 33.39 -20.57
N PHE A 156 -9.77 33.89 -20.63
CA PHE A 156 -10.52 34.31 -19.45
C PHE A 156 -11.27 33.09 -18.86
N VAL A 157 -11.04 32.80 -17.59
CA VAL A 157 -11.64 31.66 -16.86
C VAL A 157 -12.42 32.19 -15.67
N TYR A 158 -13.65 31.76 -15.54
CA TYR A 158 -14.57 32.27 -14.49
C TYR A 158 -14.87 31.25 -13.40
N ASN A 159 -14.76 29.96 -13.72
CA ASN A 159 -15.15 28.91 -12.80
C ASN A 159 -13.97 28.35 -12.01
N TYR A 160 -12.85 28.06 -12.67
CA TYR A 160 -11.61 27.61 -12.05
C TYR A 160 -10.43 27.81 -12.99
N PHE A 161 -9.25 27.88 -12.41
CA PHE A 161 -7.97 27.77 -13.14
C PHE A 161 -7.13 26.63 -12.59
N ARG A 162 -6.09 26.25 -13.29
CA ARG A 162 -5.16 25.21 -12.85
C ARG A 162 -3.91 25.85 -12.28
N CYS A 163 -3.63 25.52 -11.00
CA CYS A 163 -2.40 25.94 -10.32
C CYS A 163 -1.62 24.68 -9.95
N GLY A 164 -0.40 24.52 -10.49
CA GLY A 164 0.40 23.33 -10.24
C GLY A 164 -0.32 22.01 -10.57
N GLY A 165 -1.19 21.99 -11.57
CA GLY A 165 -1.98 20.82 -11.93
C GLY A 165 -3.27 20.58 -11.10
N ILE A 166 -3.60 21.48 -10.16
CA ILE A 166 -4.80 21.41 -9.32
C ILE A 166 -5.77 22.53 -9.71
N ALA A 167 -7.07 22.24 -9.70
CA ALA A 167 -8.11 23.23 -9.91
C ALA A 167 -8.32 24.09 -8.66
N VAL A 168 -8.32 25.41 -8.85
CA VAL A 168 -8.60 26.41 -7.82
C VAL A 168 -9.71 27.32 -8.34
N GLY A 169 -10.79 27.50 -7.57
CA GLY A 169 -11.90 28.33 -8.01
C GLY A 169 -13.24 27.95 -7.39
N ASP A 170 -14.30 27.99 -8.19
CA ASP A 170 -15.64 27.63 -7.77
C ASP A 170 -15.71 26.18 -7.24
N PRO A 171 -16.31 25.95 -6.06
CA PRO A 171 -16.36 24.61 -5.45
C PRO A 171 -16.98 23.53 -6.34
N ALA A 172 -18.03 23.85 -7.09
CA ALA A 172 -18.69 22.86 -7.96
C ALA A 172 -17.79 22.52 -9.16
N ALA A 173 -17.11 23.49 -9.73
CA ALA A 173 -16.18 23.30 -10.82
C ALA A 173 -14.92 22.52 -10.38
N VAL A 174 -14.46 22.73 -9.15
CA VAL A 174 -13.33 21.97 -8.56
C VAL A 174 -13.75 20.52 -8.29
N ASP A 175 -14.96 20.27 -7.78
CA ASP A 175 -15.49 18.90 -7.59
C ASP A 175 -15.64 18.16 -8.93
N ASP A 176 -16.13 18.85 -9.97
CA ASP A 176 -16.20 18.28 -11.33
C ASP A 176 -14.83 18.01 -11.93
N TYR A 177 -13.84 18.85 -11.65
CA TYR A 177 -12.46 18.60 -12.02
C TYR A 177 -11.90 17.35 -11.34
N ALA A 178 -12.14 17.19 -10.04
CA ALA A 178 -11.74 16.01 -9.30
C ALA A 178 -12.42 14.73 -9.83
N LEU A 179 -13.69 14.82 -10.23
CA LEU A 179 -14.39 13.70 -10.88
C LEU A 179 -13.81 13.34 -12.24
N ARG A 180 -13.31 14.29 -13.03
CA ARG A 180 -12.58 13.97 -14.27
C ARG A 180 -11.32 13.20 -13.99
N ALA A 181 -10.52 13.61 -12.99
CA ALA A 181 -9.34 12.86 -12.57
C ALA A 181 -9.69 11.43 -12.12
N ALA A 182 -10.82 11.24 -11.45
CA ALA A 182 -11.31 9.91 -11.07
C ALA A 182 -11.68 9.04 -12.30
N ARG A 183 -12.22 9.62 -13.38
CA ARG A 183 -12.52 8.90 -14.63
C ARG A 183 -11.23 8.52 -15.40
N GLU A 184 -10.25 9.41 -15.43
CA GLU A 184 -8.93 9.10 -15.99
C GLU A 184 -8.26 7.96 -15.20
N TYR A 185 -8.36 8.00 -13.89
CA TYR A 185 -7.92 6.91 -13.02
C TYR A 185 -8.64 5.60 -13.31
N ASP A 186 -9.98 5.61 -13.49
CA ASP A 186 -10.77 4.44 -13.85
C ASP A 186 -10.26 3.77 -15.14
N THR A 187 -10.01 4.57 -16.17
CA THR A 187 -9.43 4.07 -17.43
C THR A 187 -8.08 3.41 -17.20
N HIS A 188 -7.21 4.04 -16.42
CA HIS A 188 -5.87 3.54 -16.14
C HIS A 188 -5.89 2.21 -15.36
N VAL A 189 -6.69 2.12 -14.30
CA VAL A 189 -6.73 0.93 -13.45
C VAL A 189 -7.40 -0.25 -14.17
N ASN A 190 -8.35 0.00 -15.06
CA ASN A 190 -8.96 -1.02 -15.92
C ASN A 190 -7.97 -1.57 -16.96
N HIS A 191 -7.15 -0.73 -17.59
CA HIS A 191 -6.06 -1.21 -18.46
C HIS A 191 -5.08 -2.11 -17.72
N LEU A 192 -4.72 -1.74 -16.49
CA LEU A 192 -3.85 -2.57 -15.64
C LEU A 192 -4.50 -3.94 -15.34
N ALA A 193 -5.80 -3.97 -15.01
CA ALA A 193 -6.53 -5.21 -14.74
C ALA A 193 -6.60 -6.13 -15.95
N GLN A 194 -6.80 -5.57 -17.14
CA GLN A 194 -6.91 -6.31 -18.41
C GLN A 194 -5.55 -6.72 -19.00
N SER A 195 -4.43 -6.21 -18.45
CA SER A 195 -3.10 -6.55 -18.96
C SER A 195 -2.87 -8.08 -18.99
N PRO A 196 -2.07 -8.62 -19.94
CA PRO A 196 -1.81 -10.07 -20.05
C PRO A 196 -0.82 -10.59 -19.01
N LEU A 197 -0.57 -9.85 -17.95
CA LEU A 197 0.36 -10.22 -16.89
C LEU A 197 -0.22 -11.30 -15.97
N GLN A 198 0.65 -12.14 -15.41
CA GLN A 198 0.29 -13.12 -14.39
C GLN A 198 -0.38 -12.44 -13.18
N VAL A 199 -1.38 -13.10 -12.58
CA VAL A 199 -2.23 -12.52 -11.52
C VAL A 199 -1.42 -12.01 -10.31
N GLN A 200 -0.42 -12.76 -9.85
CA GLN A 200 0.45 -12.32 -8.75
C GLN A 200 1.20 -11.03 -9.10
N PHE A 201 1.68 -10.91 -10.35
CA PHE A 201 2.39 -9.71 -10.81
C PHE A 201 1.45 -8.51 -10.93
N LYS A 202 0.24 -8.72 -11.48
CA LYS A 202 -0.82 -7.69 -11.48
C LYS A 202 -1.09 -7.19 -10.06
N ASN A 203 -1.26 -8.10 -9.10
CA ASN A 203 -1.53 -7.73 -7.71
C ASN A 203 -0.42 -6.83 -7.12
N VAL A 204 0.84 -7.11 -7.42
CA VAL A 204 1.96 -6.26 -7.00
C VAL A 204 1.88 -4.87 -7.66
N LEU A 205 1.59 -4.80 -8.96
CA LEU A 205 1.40 -3.52 -9.65
C LEU A 205 0.20 -2.74 -9.11
N PHE A 206 -0.92 -3.42 -8.82
CA PHE A 206 -2.05 -2.81 -8.12
C PHE A 206 -1.64 -2.22 -6.77
N SER A 207 -0.78 -2.93 -6.03
CA SER A 207 -0.27 -2.44 -4.73
C SER A 207 0.66 -1.23 -4.85
N TRP A 208 1.42 -1.10 -5.93
CA TRP A 208 2.44 -0.05 -6.12
C TRP A 208 1.92 1.18 -6.85
N CYS A 209 1.24 0.99 -7.97
CA CYS A 209 0.82 2.06 -8.86
C CYS A 209 -0.68 2.05 -9.22
N GLY A 210 -1.43 1.00 -8.86
CA GLY A 210 -2.86 0.92 -9.12
C GLY A 210 -3.74 1.50 -8.02
N LYS A 211 -3.24 1.69 -6.80
CA LYS A 211 -4.05 2.22 -5.70
C LYS A 211 -4.46 3.68 -5.94
N PRO A 212 -5.72 4.04 -5.71
CA PRO A 212 -6.15 5.43 -5.83
C PRO A 212 -5.39 6.34 -4.85
N THR A 213 -5.01 5.83 -3.68
CA THR A 213 -4.18 6.55 -2.71
C THR A 213 -2.75 6.82 -3.18
N THR A 214 -2.25 6.13 -4.19
CA THR A 214 -0.95 6.41 -4.81
C THR A 214 -1.09 7.41 -5.95
N MET A 215 -2.05 7.18 -6.86
CA MET A 215 -2.20 7.97 -8.08
C MET A 215 -2.83 9.34 -7.84
N LEU A 216 -3.78 9.43 -6.93
CA LEU A 216 -4.55 10.65 -6.66
C LEU A 216 -4.11 11.36 -5.36
N THR A 217 -2.96 10.97 -4.79
CA THR A 217 -2.45 11.56 -3.54
C THR A 217 -2.30 13.07 -3.65
N TYR A 218 -1.75 13.57 -4.75
CA TYR A 218 -1.55 15.00 -4.95
C TYR A 218 -2.88 15.76 -4.91
N MET A 219 -3.90 15.25 -5.59
CA MET A 219 -5.23 15.85 -5.57
C MET A 219 -5.82 15.95 -4.16
N ILE A 220 -5.79 14.86 -3.38
CA ILE A 220 -6.38 14.85 -2.03
C ILE A 220 -5.54 15.60 -0.99
N ARG A 221 -4.27 15.89 -1.28
CA ARG A 221 -3.43 16.76 -0.47
C ARG A 221 -3.72 18.23 -0.73
N ALA A 222 -3.95 18.61 -1.99
CA ALA A 222 -4.06 19.99 -2.40
C ALA A 222 -5.51 20.53 -2.41
N VAL A 223 -6.49 19.66 -2.58
CA VAL A 223 -7.92 20.04 -2.64
C VAL A 223 -8.63 19.66 -1.36
N ALA A 224 -9.46 20.57 -0.86
CA ALA A 224 -10.22 20.39 0.39
C ALA A 224 -11.00 19.05 0.41
N PRO A 225 -11.05 18.34 1.55
CA PRO A 225 -11.62 16.98 1.61
C PRO A 225 -13.07 16.86 1.17
N PHE A 226 -13.89 17.90 1.39
CA PHE A 226 -15.30 17.86 0.98
C PHE A 226 -15.45 17.92 -0.55
N LEU A 227 -14.59 18.64 -1.27
CA LEU A 227 -14.59 18.75 -2.74
C LEU A 227 -14.06 17.50 -3.43
N THR A 228 -13.27 16.68 -2.75
CA THR A 228 -12.74 15.43 -3.29
C THR A 228 -13.56 14.20 -2.91
N SER A 229 -14.62 14.36 -2.13
CA SER A 229 -15.38 13.23 -1.57
C SER A 229 -16.01 12.34 -2.64
N ARG A 230 -16.65 12.93 -3.66
CA ARG A 230 -17.29 12.20 -4.77
C ARG A 230 -16.27 11.47 -5.62
N ALA A 231 -15.22 12.17 -6.01
CA ALA A 231 -14.10 11.61 -6.78
C ALA A 231 -13.43 10.45 -6.06
N ALA A 232 -13.15 10.61 -4.75
CA ALA A 232 -12.52 9.58 -3.95
C ALA A 232 -13.39 8.31 -3.82
N LYS A 233 -14.71 8.45 -3.63
CA LYS A 233 -15.64 7.32 -3.62
C LYS A 233 -15.68 6.59 -4.96
N SER A 234 -15.77 7.35 -6.06
CA SER A 234 -15.75 6.80 -7.41
C SER A 234 -14.45 6.03 -7.68
N SER A 235 -13.30 6.60 -7.31
CA SER A 235 -12.00 5.94 -7.49
C SER A 235 -11.86 4.68 -6.65
N ASP A 236 -12.38 4.67 -5.42
CA ASP A 236 -12.42 3.45 -4.60
C ASP A 236 -13.28 2.36 -5.25
N ASP A 237 -14.39 2.71 -5.88
CA ASP A 237 -15.25 1.75 -6.57
C ASP A 237 -14.57 1.19 -7.82
N SER A 238 -13.97 2.04 -8.64
CA SER A 238 -13.17 1.63 -9.81
C SER A 238 -12.02 0.69 -9.43
N TYR A 239 -11.32 1.00 -8.32
CA TYR A 239 -10.25 0.15 -7.82
C TYR A 239 -10.73 -1.26 -7.48
N PHE A 240 -11.83 -1.39 -6.73
CA PHE A 240 -12.34 -2.71 -6.35
C PHE A 240 -12.92 -3.50 -7.53
N ALA A 241 -13.56 -2.82 -8.49
CA ALA A 241 -13.99 -3.45 -9.73
C ALA A 241 -12.80 -4.01 -10.53
N ALA A 242 -11.76 -3.20 -10.73
CA ALA A 242 -10.56 -3.61 -11.43
C ALA A 242 -9.77 -4.69 -10.67
N LEU A 243 -9.72 -4.63 -9.33
CA LEU A 243 -9.08 -5.65 -8.49
C LEU A 243 -9.81 -6.99 -8.60
N SER A 244 -11.15 -6.98 -8.62
CA SER A 244 -11.97 -8.19 -8.85
C SER A 244 -11.64 -8.83 -10.19
N LEU A 245 -11.55 -8.02 -11.25
CA LEU A 245 -11.14 -8.48 -12.59
C LEU A 245 -9.71 -9.04 -12.58
N ALA A 246 -8.75 -8.34 -11.96
CA ALA A 246 -7.36 -8.78 -11.86
C ALA A 246 -7.20 -10.10 -11.10
N TRP A 247 -7.97 -10.30 -10.03
CA TRP A 247 -7.99 -11.54 -9.24
C TRP A 247 -8.89 -12.62 -9.85
N GLN A 248 -9.60 -12.28 -10.92
CA GLN A 248 -10.55 -13.18 -11.60
C GLN A 248 -11.63 -13.72 -10.64
N VAL A 249 -12.15 -12.86 -9.79
CA VAL A 249 -13.27 -13.13 -8.89
C VAL A 249 -14.50 -12.36 -9.34
N ALA A 250 -15.68 -12.81 -8.90
CA ALA A 250 -16.92 -12.15 -9.28
C ALA A 250 -16.94 -10.67 -8.86
N PRO A 251 -17.40 -9.75 -9.71
CA PRO A 251 -17.43 -8.31 -9.41
C PRO A 251 -18.15 -7.99 -8.10
N GLU A 252 -19.22 -8.74 -7.79
CA GLU A 252 -20.04 -8.59 -6.58
C GLU A 252 -19.27 -8.93 -5.29
N SER A 253 -18.14 -9.61 -5.42
CA SER A 253 -17.32 -10.07 -4.28
C SER A 253 -16.95 -8.94 -3.32
N PHE A 254 -16.84 -7.71 -3.83
CA PHE A 254 -16.54 -6.49 -3.08
C PHE A 254 -17.63 -5.42 -3.23
N GLY A 255 -18.86 -5.82 -3.57
CA GLY A 255 -19.99 -4.92 -3.74
C GLY A 255 -20.36 -4.19 -2.45
N ARG A 256 -20.86 -2.95 -2.57
CA ARG A 256 -21.31 -2.16 -1.41
C ARG A 256 -22.68 -2.57 -0.91
N GLU A 257 -23.52 -3.04 -1.80
CA GLU A 257 -24.94 -3.35 -1.52
C GLU A 257 -25.12 -4.72 -0.88
N ASP A 258 -24.26 -5.68 -1.23
CA ASP A 258 -24.25 -6.98 -0.59
C ASP A 258 -23.57 -6.90 0.80
N PRO A 259 -24.25 -7.29 1.90
CA PRO A 259 -23.66 -7.28 3.25
C PRO A 259 -22.35 -8.06 3.35
N HIS A 260 -22.22 -9.16 2.59
CA HIS A 260 -21.01 -9.95 2.55
C HIS A 260 -19.92 -9.29 1.71
N GLY A 261 -20.25 -8.73 0.56
CA GLY A 261 -19.36 -7.95 -0.30
C GLY A 261 -18.83 -6.71 0.41
N TRP A 262 -19.70 -6.01 1.13
CA TRP A 262 -19.33 -4.87 1.95
C TRP A 262 -18.31 -5.27 3.03
N GLY A 263 -18.53 -6.36 3.76
CA GLY A 263 -17.61 -6.86 4.77
C GLY A 263 -16.23 -7.22 4.21
N ARG A 264 -16.19 -7.90 3.04
CA ARG A 264 -14.96 -8.27 2.33
C ARG A 264 -14.19 -7.05 1.83
N ARG A 265 -14.91 -6.06 1.28
CA ARG A 265 -14.34 -4.78 0.87
C ARG A 265 -13.69 -4.06 2.05
N ARG A 266 -14.38 -3.98 3.19
CA ARG A 266 -13.84 -3.40 4.42
C ARG A 266 -12.62 -4.16 4.91
N GLN A 267 -12.64 -5.50 4.90
CA GLN A 267 -11.46 -6.31 5.20
C GLN A 267 -10.30 -5.97 4.27
N ALA A 268 -10.50 -5.94 2.96
CA ALA A 268 -9.44 -5.64 2.00
C ALA A 268 -8.82 -4.24 2.20
N GLN A 269 -9.59 -3.28 2.69
CA GLN A 269 -9.13 -1.93 3.03
C GLN A 269 -8.24 -1.87 4.27
N LEU A 270 -8.33 -2.85 5.17
CA LEU A 270 -7.48 -2.91 6.36
C LEU A 270 -6.00 -3.09 5.99
N ALA A 271 -5.12 -2.67 6.88
CA ALA A 271 -3.70 -2.97 6.77
C ALA A 271 -3.46 -4.49 6.82
N VAL A 272 -2.40 -4.99 6.15
CA VAL A 272 -2.07 -6.43 6.13
C VAL A 272 -1.91 -6.99 7.55
N ARG A 273 -1.28 -6.23 8.47
CA ARG A 273 -1.17 -6.60 9.89
C ARG A 273 -2.51 -6.71 10.63
N ARG A 274 -3.60 -6.25 10.01
CA ARG A 274 -4.99 -6.35 10.50
C ARG A 274 -5.83 -7.31 9.68
N GLY A 275 -5.20 -8.13 8.84
CA GLY A 275 -5.85 -9.15 8.02
C GLY A 275 -6.42 -8.65 6.70
N GLY A 276 -6.02 -7.44 6.25
CA GLY A 276 -6.45 -6.85 4.98
C GLY A 276 -5.43 -7.01 3.84
N ALA A 277 -5.69 -6.31 2.74
CA ALA A 277 -4.80 -6.19 1.57
C ALA A 277 -4.07 -4.84 1.51
N ASN A 278 -4.25 -3.97 2.51
CA ASN A 278 -3.79 -2.59 2.44
C ASN A 278 -4.33 -1.83 1.20
N ALA A 279 -5.55 -2.18 0.77
CA ALA A 279 -6.30 -1.49 -0.28
C ALA A 279 -6.99 -0.25 0.30
N ALA A 280 -6.19 0.65 0.91
CA ALA A 280 -6.69 1.78 1.68
C ALA A 280 -7.65 2.65 0.85
N SER A 281 -8.77 3.03 1.45
CA SER A 281 -9.77 3.90 0.83
C SER A 281 -9.22 5.31 0.65
N LEU A 282 -9.25 5.83 -0.58
CA LEU A 282 -8.91 7.22 -0.87
C LEU A 282 -9.86 8.17 -0.12
N HIS A 283 -11.15 7.79 -0.08
CA HIS A 283 -12.16 8.56 0.63
C HIS A 283 -11.85 8.70 2.13
N ASP A 284 -11.39 7.64 2.79
CA ASP A 284 -11.08 7.67 4.21
C ASP A 284 -9.75 8.41 4.48
N MET A 285 -8.78 8.31 3.56
CA MET A 285 -7.43 8.88 3.72
C MET A 285 -7.33 10.37 3.36
N ARG A 286 -8.31 10.94 2.63
CA ARG A 286 -8.23 12.31 2.11
C ARG A 286 -8.04 13.37 3.20
N VAL A 287 -8.64 13.15 4.37
CA VAL A 287 -8.56 14.08 5.50
C VAL A 287 -7.15 14.12 6.09
N ALA A 288 -6.54 12.96 6.30
CA ALA A 288 -5.16 12.84 6.77
C ALA A 288 -4.15 13.42 5.76
N ALA A 289 -4.40 13.20 4.46
CA ALA A 289 -3.55 13.72 3.39
C ALA A 289 -3.60 15.27 3.32
N TYR A 290 -4.79 15.85 3.41
CA TYR A 290 -4.97 17.28 3.42
C TYR A 290 -4.29 17.94 4.63
N LEU A 291 -4.47 17.42 5.84
CA LEU A 291 -3.81 17.92 7.04
C LEU A 291 -2.27 17.82 6.93
N GLY A 292 -1.74 16.75 6.33
CA GLY A 292 -0.33 16.65 6.04
C GLY A 292 0.16 17.76 5.10
N SER A 293 -0.62 18.13 4.09
CA SER A 293 -0.28 19.25 3.21
C SER A 293 -0.32 20.59 3.94
N ILE A 294 -1.32 20.82 4.77
CA ILE A 294 -1.40 22.03 5.60
C ILE A 294 -0.17 22.14 6.50
N ALA A 295 0.22 21.08 7.19
CA ALA A 295 1.39 21.06 8.06
C ALA A 295 2.69 21.43 7.31
N ASP A 296 2.86 20.98 6.06
CA ASP A 296 4.02 21.32 5.24
C ASP A 296 4.00 22.81 4.80
N THR A 297 2.83 23.41 4.63
CA THR A 297 2.71 24.80 4.14
C THR A 297 2.70 25.84 5.27
N LEU A 298 2.23 25.49 6.46
CA LEU A 298 2.13 26.43 7.59
C LEU A 298 3.44 27.15 7.93
N PRO A 299 4.62 26.47 8.04
CA PRO A 299 5.88 27.15 8.33
C PRO A 299 6.24 28.25 7.33
N THR A 300 5.93 28.04 6.04
CA THR A 300 6.17 29.04 4.98
C THR A 300 5.18 30.20 5.07
N LEU A 301 3.90 29.90 5.36
CA LEU A 301 2.88 30.93 5.49
C LEU A 301 3.07 31.80 6.74
N LEU A 302 3.67 31.28 7.80
CA LEU A 302 4.03 32.02 9.01
C LEU A 302 5.14 33.05 8.78
N LEU A 303 5.91 32.95 7.69
CA LEU A 303 6.88 33.96 7.30
C LEU A 303 6.22 35.21 6.68
N ASP A 304 4.96 35.15 6.26
CA ASP A 304 4.23 36.30 5.76
C ASP A 304 3.53 37.00 6.95
N GLU A 305 4.03 38.16 7.33
CA GLU A 305 3.51 38.96 8.46
C GLU A 305 2.00 39.24 8.35
N ARG A 306 1.44 39.30 7.15
CA ARG A 306 0.01 39.53 6.90
C ARG A 306 -0.84 38.30 7.24
N LEU A 307 -0.27 37.12 7.26
CA LEU A 307 -0.95 35.85 7.51
C LEU A 307 -0.66 35.29 8.91
N SER A 308 0.46 35.70 9.53
CA SER A 308 0.93 35.16 10.79
C SER A 308 -0.12 35.29 11.89
N ASP A 309 -0.72 36.46 12.06
CA ASP A 309 -1.77 36.71 13.06
C ASP A 309 -2.98 35.78 12.96
N ILE A 310 -3.33 35.38 11.73
CA ILE A 310 -4.45 34.46 11.47
C ILE A 310 -4.03 33.03 11.74
N ILE A 311 -2.80 32.69 11.37
CA ILE A 311 -2.26 31.32 11.47
C ILE A 311 -1.89 30.99 12.91
N ASP A 312 -1.34 31.95 13.65
CA ASP A 312 -0.94 31.80 15.05
C ASP A 312 -2.11 31.69 16.04
N THR A 313 -3.35 31.89 15.56
CA THR A 313 -4.56 31.73 16.35
C THR A 313 -5.42 30.53 15.88
N PRO A 314 -4.98 29.28 16.09
CA PRO A 314 -5.67 28.07 15.57
C PRO A 314 -7.12 27.93 16.05
N ASP A 315 -7.45 28.46 17.20
CA ASP A 315 -8.83 28.46 17.74
C ASP A 315 -9.79 29.27 16.85
N ARG A 316 -9.27 30.23 16.08
CA ARG A 316 -10.03 31.03 15.13
C ARG A 316 -10.10 30.44 13.73
N TRP A 317 -9.40 29.34 13.46
CA TRP A 317 -9.41 28.75 12.12
C TRP A 317 -10.81 28.33 11.67
N SER A 318 -11.64 27.84 12.58
CA SER A 318 -13.02 27.44 12.26
C SER A 318 -13.89 28.59 11.75
N THR A 319 -13.58 29.81 12.13
CA THR A 319 -14.29 31.06 11.74
C THR A 319 -13.49 31.91 10.76
N SER A 320 -12.26 31.49 10.36
CA SER A 320 -11.38 32.24 9.47
C SER A 320 -12.04 32.50 8.10
N GLN A 321 -11.75 33.65 7.51
CA GLN A 321 -12.12 33.92 6.13
C GLN A 321 -11.33 33.05 5.14
N LEU A 322 -10.14 32.57 5.51
CA LEU A 322 -9.35 31.64 4.71
C LEU A 322 -10.01 30.25 4.68
N SER A 323 -10.56 29.91 3.54
CA SER A 323 -11.26 28.62 3.33
C SER A 323 -10.38 27.42 3.67
N SER A 324 -9.07 27.47 3.35
CA SER A 324 -8.12 26.39 3.65
C SER A 324 -7.96 26.13 5.14
N LEU A 325 -7.91 27.17 5.99
CA LEU A 325 -7.80 27.03 7.44
C LEU A 325 -9.11 26.51 8.05
N ARG A 326 -10.27 26.99 7.58
CA ARG A 326 -11.56 26.41 8.01
C ARG A 326 -11.65 24.92 7.70
N GLN A 327 -11.20 24.52 6.51
CA GLN A 327 -11.17 23.11 6.11
C GLN A 327 -10.17 22.30 6.93
N ALA A 328 -9.04 22.89 7.29
CA ALA A 328 -8.06 22.24 8.17
C ALA A 328 -8.63 22.01 9.57
N ALA A 329 -9.29 23.00 10.15
CA ALA A 329 -9.96 22.87 11.45
C ALA A 329 -11.05 21.78 11.43
N ALA A 330 -11.88 21.76 10.38
CA ALA A 330 -12.91 20.72 10.21
C ALA A 330 -12.30 19.33 10.03
N ALA A 331 -11.25 19.20 9.23
CA ALA A 331 -10.51 17.96 9.01
C ALA A 331 -9.84 17.46 10.30
N TRP A 332 -9.26 18.36 11.10
CA TRP A 332 -8.68 18.03 12.38
C TRP A 332 -9.74 17.52 13.36
N SER A 333 -10.83 18.27 13.53
CA SER A 333 -11.96 17.86 14.39
C SER A 333 -12.51 16.49 13.98
N GLN A 334 -12.62 16.22 12.68
CA GLN A 334 -13.07 14.92 12.18
C GLN A 334 -12.14 13.77 12.63
N ILE A 335 -10.83 13.91 12.53
CA ILE A 335 -9.88 12.86 12.94
C ILE A 335 -9.84 12.73 14.46
N MET A 336 -9.79 13.84 15.18
CA MET A 336 -9.72 13.83 16.65
C MET A 336 -10.98 13.28 17.30
N SER A 337 -12.14 13.35 16.64
CA SER A 337 -13.39 12.76 17.12
C SER A 337 -13.51 11.26 16.93
N LEU A 338 -12.57 10.60 16.22
CA LEU A 338 -12.61 9.17 16.01
C LEU A 338 -12.38 8.41 17.32
N LYS A 339 -13.38 7.62 17.73
CA LYS A 339 -13.36 6.84 18.97
C LYS A 339 -13.53 5.36 18.67
N ASP A 340 -12.93 4.53 19.48
CA ASP A 340 -13.17 3.09 19.48
C ASP A 340 -14.66 2.85 19.79
N PRO A 341 -15.43 2.20 18.91
CA PRO A 341 -16.87 2.03 19.07
C PRO A 341 -17.27 1.21 20.31
N LEU A 342 -16.36 0.38 20.82
CA LEU A 342 -16.63 -0.49 21.98
C LEU A 342 -16.26 0.20 23.30
N THR A 343 -15.16 0.95 23.32
CA THR A 343 -14.61 1.51 24.57
C THR A 343 -14.83 3.02 24.71
N GLY A 344 -15.17 3.71 23.62
CA GLY A 344 -15.30 5.17 23.58
C GLY A 344 -13.97 5.93 23.63
N VAL A 345 -12.85 5.25 23.74
CA VAL A 345 -11.51 5.86 23.82
C VAL A 345 -11.11 6.48 22.48
N PRO A 346 -10.60 7.73 22.46
CA PRO A 346 -10.11 8.33 21.22
C PRO A 346 -8.99 7.50 20.58
N ILE A 347 -9.14 7.17 19.30
CA ILE A 347 -8.15 6.33 18.57
C ILE A 347 -6.79 7.03 18.45
N VAL A 348 -6.76 8.35 18.38
CA VAL A 348 -5.50 9.12 18.29
C VAL A 348 -4.56 8.83 19.46
N LYS A 349 -5.06 8.48 20.64
CA LYS A 349 -4.24 8.07 21.79
C LYS A 349 -3.39 6.82 21.55
N ARG A 350 -3.72 6.01 20.53
CA ARG A 350 -2.88 4.86 20.12
C ARG A 350 -1.53 5.26 19.52
N LEU A 351 -1.39 6.51 19.08
CA LEU A 351 -0.09 7.01 18.63
C LEU A 351 0.94 6.99 19.77
N ARG A 352 0.52 7.26 21.02
CA ARG A 352 1.39 7.29 22.21
C ARG A 352 2.11 5.95 22.46
N THR A 353 1.42 4.84 22.25
CA THR A 353 1.95 3.48 22.49
C THR A 353 2.62 2.87 21.27
N ASN A 354 2.59 3.56 20.13
CA ASN A 354 3.17 3.06 18.88
C ASN A 354 4.62 3.55 18.74
N GLU A 355 5.58 2.63 18.69
CA GLU A 355 7.03 2.93 18.59
C GLU A 355 7.40 3.87 17.45
N PHE A 356 6.64 3.84 16.32
CA PHE A 356 6.90 4.70 15.17
C PHE A 356 6.28 6.09 15.27
N TYR A 357 5.28 6.28 16.14
CA TYR A 357 4.48 7.50 16.17
C TYR A 357 4.44 8.20 17.53
N LYS A 358 5.05 7.62 18.58
CA LYS A 358 5.05 8.20 19.93
C LYS A 358 5.67 9.59 19.99
N SER A 359 6.77 9.83 19.24
CA SER A 359 7.39 11.15 19.14
C SER A 359 6.50 12.18 18.45
N ILE A 360 5.75 11.76 17.40
CA ILE A 360 4.80 12.63 16.71
C ILE A 360 3.65 12.97 17.65
N PHE A 361 3.17 12.01 18.44
CA PHE A 361 2.14 12.26 19.45
C PHE A 361 2.61 13.28 20.49
N ALA A 362 3.85 13.17 20.98
CA ALA A 362 4.44 14.13 21.91
C ALA A 362 4.47 15.54 21.29
N VAL A 363 4.99 15.69 20.07
CA VAL A 363 4.98 17.00 19.38
C VAL A 363 3.57 17.55 19.23
N LEU A 364 2.59 16.70 18.86
CA LEU A 364 1.19 17.14 18.73
C LEU A 364 0.60 17.63 20.04
N CYS A 365 0.95 17.04 21.19
CA CYS A 365 0.44 17.45 22.50
C CYS A 365 1.17 18.67 23.07
N THR A 366 2.50 18.70 23.02
CA THR A 366 3.34 19.68 23.75
C THR A 366 4.12 20.62 22.84
N GLY A 367 4.27 20.27 21.57
CA GLY A 367 5.15 20.95 20.62
C GLY A 367 6.61 20.51 20.68
N ASP A 368 6.95 19.52 21.51
CA ASP A 368 8.31 18.99 21.68
C ASP A 368 8.33 17.45 21.64
N ALA A 369 9.23 16.88 20.85
CA ALA A 369 9.41 15.44 20.73
C ALA A 369 10.06 14.81 21.99
N GLY A 370 10.83 15.56 22.74
CA GLY A 370 11.52 15.11 23.95
C GLY A 370 10.60 14.90 25.15
N SER A 371 9.38 15.38 25.09
CA SER A 371 8.40 15.33 26.20
C SER A 371 7.63 14.02 26.33
N ILE A 372 8.04 12.94 25.62
CA ILE A 372 7.30 11.65 25.60
C ILE A 372 7.06 11.10 27.01
N ASP A 373 8.07 11.15 27.87
CA ASP A 373 8.01 10.56 29.20
C ASP A 373 7.18 11.39 30.21
N SER A 374 6.91 12.67 29.88
CA SER A 374 6.08 13.55 30.70
C SER A 374 4.60 13.50 30.34
N LEU A 375 4.22 12.81 29.24
CA LEU A 375 2.83 12.73 28.81
C LEU A 375 1.97 11.90 29.74
N THR A 376 0.81 12.44 30.08
CA THR A 376 -0.24 11.79 30.87
C THR A 376 -1.34 11.18 29.99
N ASP A 377 -2.28 10.47 30.61
CA ASP A 377 -3.44 9.93 29.87
C ASP A 377 -4.45 11.01 29.48
N ASP A 378 -4.35 12.21 30.08
CA ASP A 378 -5.24 13.35 29.78
C ASP A 378 -4.73 14.19 28.61
N ASP A 379 -3.45 14.05 28.23
CA ASP A 379 -2.87 14.79 27.11
C ASP A 379 -3.55 14.47 25.79
N PHE A 380 -3.81 15.52 25.02
CA PHE A 380 -4.51 15.42 23.75
C PHE A 380 -3.86 16.31 22.67
N PRO A 381 -3.79 15.83 21.40
CA PRO A 381 -3.21 16.59 20.31
C PRO A 381 -3.85 17.97 20.09
N ASN A 382 -3.02 18.99 19.92
CA ASN A 382 -3.43 20.37 19.64
C ASN A 382 -3.08 20.76 18.20
N ILE A 383 -4.04 21.33 17.48
CA ILE A 383 -3.89 21.81 16.11
C ILE A 383 -2.80 22.90 15.97
N ALA A 384 -2.53 23.66 17.03
CA ALA A 384 -1.48 24.68 17.08
C ALA A 384 -0.07 24.11 16.83
N ASN A 385 0.14 22.83 17.08
CA ASN A 385 1.43 22.18 16.90
C ASN A 385 1.63 21.60 15.49
N LEU A 386 0.68 21.77 14.56
CA LEU A 386 0.80 21.22 13.19
C LEU A 386 2.04 21.72 12.46
N ALA A 387 2.36 23.00 12.60
CA ALA A 387 3.54 23.60 11.93
C ALA A 387 4.89 23.05 12.41
N LYS A 388 4.91 22.31 13.53
CA LYS A 388 6.13 21.74 14.13
C LYS A 388 6.46 20.34 13.62
N ILE A 389 5.62 19.77 12.73
CA ILE A 389 5.74 18.40 12.23
C ILE A 389 5.82 18.41 10.71
N SER A 390 6.75 17.65 10.12
CA SER A 390 6.70 17.39 8.68
C SER A 390 5.38 16.78 8.27
N GLY A 391 4.75 17.35 7.25
CA GLY A 391 3.44 16.90 6.79
C GLY A 391 3.41 15.44 6.33
N LEU A 392 4.52 14.91 5.80
CA LEU A 392 4.62 13.49 5.47
C LEU A 392 4.55 12.59 6.73
N GLN A 393 5.22 12.99 7.81
CA GLN A 393 5.18 12.27 9.09
C GLN A 393 3.78 12.37 9.71
N LEU A 394 3.19 13.56 9.71
CA LEU A 394 1.84 13.80 10.19
C LEU A 394 0.83 12.96 9.38
N GLN A 395 0.89 13.02 8.05
CA GLN A 395 0.00 12.24 7.20
C GLN A 395 0.07 10.73 7.51
N ARG A 396 1.27 10.19 7.73
CA ARG A 396 1.46 8.78 8.10
C ARG A 396 0.83 8.45 9.46
N ALA A 397 1.04 9.30 10.45
CA ALA A 397 0.46 9.12 11.78
C ALA A 397 -1.08 9.19 11.75
N LEU A 398 -1.65 10.17 11.07
CA LEU A 398 -3.10 10.31 10.93
C LEU A 398 -3.71 9.20 10.07
N THR A 399 -3.00 8.73 9.03
CA THR A 399 -3.39 7.56 8.25
C THR A 399 -3.46 6.30 9.14
N PHE A 400 -2.49 6.13 10.04
CA PHE A 400 -2.55 5.04 11.02
C PHE A 400 -3.78 5.16 11.93
N VAL A 401 -4.11 6.35 12.42
CA VAL A 401 -5.32 6.59 13.22
C VAL A 401 -6.59 6.18 12.46
N VAL A 402 -6.73 6.59 11.20
CA VAL A 402 -7.88 6.22 10.36
C VAL A 402 -7.94 4.71 10.11
N GLN A 403 -6.81 4.05 9.85
CA GLN A 403 -6.76 2.60 9.67
C GLN A 403 -7.14 1.83 10.93
N GLU A 404 -6.66 2.27 12.09
CA GLU A 404 -7.04 1.66 13.38
C GLU A 404 -8.54 1.87 13.66
N TYR A 405 -9.08 3.06 13.40
CA TYR A 405 -10.51 3.32 13.50
C TYR A 405 -11.33 2.38 12.58
N ASN A 406 -10.93 2.24 11.32
CA ASN A 406 -11.61 1.35 10.38
C ASN A 406 -11.59 -0.12 10.86
N TYR A 407 -10.48 -0.57 11.45
CA TYR A 407 -10.39 -1.90 12.05
C TYR A 407 -11.36 -2.03 13.25
N GLU A 408 -11.41 -1.03 14.12
CA GLU A 408 -12.31 -1.06 15.27
C GLU A 408 -13.79 -1.06 14.85
N CYS A 409 -14.14 -0.23 13.87
CA CYS A 409 -15.48 -0.24 13.29
C CYS A 409 -15.82 -1.60 12.67
N PHE A 410 -14.87 -2.23 11.98
CA PHE A 410 -15.06 -3.58 11.42
C PHE A 410 -15.33 -4.60 12.53
N MET A 411 -14.55 -4.57 13.60
CA MET A 411 -14.68 -5.51 14.70
C MET A 411 -15.95 -5.28 15.55
N ALA A 412 -16.42 -4.03 15.64
CA ALA A 412 -17.64 -3.67 16.38
C ALA A 412 -18.92 -3.89 15.57
N ASP A 413 -18.85 -3.93 14.23
CA ASP A 413 -20.03 -3.96 13.37
C ASP A 413 -20.88 -5.24 13.61
N PRO A 414 -22.16 -5.11 14.02
CA PRO A 414 -23.03 -6.26 14.28
C PRO A 414 -23.41 -7.05 13.01
N ARG A 415 -23.30 -6.45 11.83
CA ARG A 415 -23.55 -7.11 10.54
C ARG A 415 -22.47 -8.10 10.17
N ILE A 416 -21.27 -7.97 10.77
CA ILE A 416 -20.14 -8.89 10.55
C ILE A 416 -20.19 -10.00 11.61
N ARG A 417 -20.28 -11.23 11.15
CA ARG A 417 -20.36 -12.42 12.00
C ARG A 417 -19.09 -12.60 12.84
N ALA A 418 -19.24 -13.18 14.01
CA ALA A 418 -18.14 -13.42 14.94
C ALA A 418 -17.04 -14.31 14.33
N GLU A 419 -17.44 -15.31 13.52
CA GLU A 419 -16.53 -16.18 12.78
C GLU A 419 -15.70 -15.42 11.77
N SER A 420 -16.31 -14.47 11.05
CA SER A 420 -15.61 -13.60 10.09
C SER A 420 -14.60 -12.70 10.80
N LYS A 421 -14.97 -12.15 11.95
CA LYS A 421 -14.04 -11.35 12.78
C LYS A 421 -12.86 -12.19 13.28
N ALA A 422 -13.10 -13.44 13.67
CA ALA A 422 -12.03 -14.36 14.09
C ALA A 422 -11.10 -14.72 12.92
N ALA A 423 -11.65 -14.96 11.72
CA ALA A 423 -10.87 -15.20 10.51
C ALA A 423 -9.99 -13.99 10.14
N VAL A 424 -10.56 -12.78 10.14
CA VAL A 424 -9.82 -11.55 9.85
C VAL A 424 -8.72 -11.31 10.89
N ALA A 425 -8.99 -11.57 12.17
CA ALA A 425 -7.95 -11.49 13.19
C ALA A 425 -6.81 -12.47 12.93
N ALA A 426 -7.11 -13.73 12.56
CA ALA A 426 -6.10 -14.73 12.22
C ALA A 426 -5.30 -14.37 10.96
N CYS A 427 -5.93 -13.72 9.97
CA CYS A 427 -5.24 -13.13 8.80
C CYS A 427 -4.28 -11.99 9.19
N GLY A 428 -4.40 -11.40 10.37
CA GLY A 428 -3.50 -10.38 10.91
C GLY A 428 -2.26 -10.95 11.61
N ALA A 429 -2.13 -12.27 11.76
CA ALA A 429 -0.94 -12.90 12.35
C ALA A 429 0.31 -12.68 11.46
N PRO A 430 1.54 -12.66 12.06
CA PRO A 430 2.77 -12.52 11.29
C PRO A 430 2.84 -13.54 10.14
N ALA A 431 3.27 -13.11 8.97
CA ALA A 431 3.31 -13.81 7.69
C ALA A 431 1.94 -14.03 7.01
N ALA A 432 0.81 -14.06 7.72
CA ALA A 432 -0.50 -14.16 7.07
C ALA A 432 -0.69 -12.99 6.08
N GLY A 433 -1.12 -13.27 4.86
CA GLY A 433 -1.28 -12.25 3.83
C GLY A 433 0.02 -11.69 3.24
N ALA A 434 1.21 -12.14 3.67
CA ALA A 434 2.48 -11.67 3.08
C ALA A 434 2.62 -12.04 1.59
N PHE A 435 1.91 -13.06 1.12
CA PHE A 435 1.84 -13.43 -0.31
C PHE A 435 1.26 -12.31 -1.18
N LEU A 436 0.40 -11.43 -0.63
CA LEU A 436 -0.20 -10.29 -1.33
C LEU A 436 0.83 -9.22 -1.75
N SER A 437 1.96 -9.14 -1.05
CA SER A 437 3.04 -8.19 -1.35
C SER A 437 4.29 -8.84 -1.95
N SER A 438 4.26 -10.15 -2.18
CA SER A 438 5.43 -10.89 -2.63
C SER A 438 5.66 -10.73 -4.12
N LEU A 439 6.87 -10.23 -4.48
CA LEU A 439 7.34 -10.21 -5.86
C LEU A 439 7.80 -11.60 -6.29
N PRO A 440 7.32 -12.12 -7.42
CA PRO A 440 7.70 -13.45 -7.90
C PRO A 440 9.11 -13.48 -8.54
N ARG A 441 10.12 -12.95 -7.84
CA ARG A 441 11.51 -12.87 -8.32
C ARG A 441 12.25 -14.19 -8.25
N LYS A 442 11.85 -15.06 -7.32
CA LYS A 442 12.47 -16.35 -7.05
C LYS A 442 11.40 -17.45 -7.11
N PRO A 443 11.73 -18.68 -7.49
CA PRO A 443 10.75 -19.78 -7.58
C PRO A 443 9.97 -20.03 -6.28
N GLU A 444 10.62 -19.88 -5.13
CA GLU A 444 10.00 -20.03 -3.81
C GLU A 444 9.01 -18.91 -3.47
N LEU A 445 9.11 -17.75 -4.13
CA LEU A 445 8.20 -16.59 -3.98
C LEU A 445 7.12 -16.53 -5.07
N LYS A 446 7.09 -17.50 -5.97
CA LYS A 446 6.15 -17.53 -7.09
C LYS A 446 4.97 -18.45 -6.76
N LEU A 447 3.76 -17.94 -6.97
CA LEU A 447 2.51 -18.71 -7.04
C LEU A 447 2.06 -18.80 -8.50
N ASP A 448 1.58 -19.96 -8.91
CA ASP A 448 0.81 -20.06 -10.15
C ASP A 448 -0.56 -19.37 -10.00
N GLU A 449 -1.28 -19.19 -11.09
CA GLU A 449 -2.54 -18.45 -11.10
C GLU A 449 -3.61 -19.09 -10.21
N THR A 450 -3.70 -20.41 -10.24
CA THR A 450 -4.68 -21.15 -9.41
C THR A 450 -4.33 -21.01 -7.94
N SER A 451 -3.09 -21.25 -7.55
CA SER A 451 -2.63 -21.12 -6.16
C SER A 451 -2.78 -19.70 -5.63
N PHE A 452 -2.50 -18.67 -6.45
CA PHE A 452 -2.68 -17.27 -6.03
C PHE A 452 -4.16 -16.96 -5.81
N ARG A 453 -5.04 -17.36 -6.72
CA ARG A 453 -6.47 -17.16 -6.63
C ARG A 453 -7.09 -17.90 -5.45
N ASP A 454 -6.73 -19.15 -5.24
CA ASP A 454 -7.16 -19.92 -4.07
C ASP A 454 -6.75 -19.24 -2.76
N ALA A 455 -5.50 -18.73 -2.69
CA ALA A 455 -5.02 -17.99 -1.53
C ALA A 455 -5.83 -16.70 -1.28
N VAL A 456 -6.13 -15.93 -2.32
CA VAL A 456 -6.98 -14.72 -2.24
C VAL A 456 -8.40 -15.08 -1.81
N CYS A 457 -9.01 -16.10 -2.45
CA CYS A 457 -10.35 -16.54 -2.10
C CYS A 457 -10.43 -17.02 -0.65
N HIS A 458 -9.43 -17.77 -0.19
CA HIS A 458 -9.36 -18.20 1.20
C HIS A 458 -9.18 -17.01 2.15
N HIS A 459 -8.24 -16.12 1.88
CA HIS A 459 -7.92 -14.96 2.74
C HIS A 459 -9.10 -13.99 2.93
N PHE A 460 -9.86 -13.72 1.88
CA PHE A 460 -11.02 -12.82 1.91
C PHE A 460 -12.36 -13.55 1.99
N ARG A 461 -12.34 -14.87 2.14
CA ARG A 461 -13.55 -15.71 2.19
C ARG A 461 -14.45 -15.48 0.98
N LEU A 462 -13.83 -15.34 -0.20
CA LEU A 462 -14.55 -15.17 -1.45
C LEU A 462 -15.13 -16.50 -1.91
N PRO A 463 -16.25 -16.49 -2.64
CA PRO A 463 -16.72 -17.67 -3.33
C PRO A 463 -15.63 -18.15 -4.29
N ASN A 464 -15.34 -19.44 -4.29
CA ASN A 464 -14.32 -20.00 -5.18
C ASN A 464 -14.89 -20.02 -6.61
N ALA A 465 -14.48 -19.04 -7.46
CA ALA A 465 -15.00 -18.87 -8.82
C ALA A 465 -14.67 -20.06 -9.75
N HIS A 466 -13.70 -20.89 -9.38
CA HIS A 466 -13.37 -22.14 -10.10
C HIS A 466 -14.15 -23.33 -9.57
N ARG A 467 -15.43 -23.15 -9.42
CA ARG A 467 -16.28 -24.29 -9.18
C ARG A 467 -16.25 -25.20 -10.38
N ILE A 468 -15.88 -26.38 -10.14
CA ILE A 468 -16.08 -27.55 -10.94
C ILE A 468 -17.52 -27.55 -11.42
N HIS A 469 -17.72 -27.68 -12.73
CA HIS A 469 -19.03 -27.93 -13.31
C HIS A 469 -19.53 -29.28 -12.78
N GLY A 470 -20.36 -29.24 -11.73
CA GLY A 470 -20.94 -30.42 -11.09
C GLY A 470 -21.62 -30.05 -9.79
N ASP A 471 -22.56 -30.85 -9.34
CA ASP A 471 -23.32 -30.63 -8.11
C ASP A 471 -22.46 -30.88 -6.86
N MET A 472 -21.55 -29.93 -6.59
CA MET A 472 -20.72 -29.90 -5.38
C MET A 472 -21.47 -29.35 -4.15
N SER A 473 -22.77 -29.46 -4.15
CA SER A 473 -23.61 -28.92 -3.09
C SER A 473 -23.38 -29.54 -1.70
N ARG A 474 -22.75 -30.72 -1.63
CA ARG A 474 -22.54 -31.43 -0.36
C ARG A 474 -21.15 -32.03 -0.23
N CYS A 475 -20.49 -31.73 0.89
CA CYS A 475 -19.33 -32.48 1.33
C CYS A 475 -19.72 -33.91 1.73
N PRO A 476 -18.84 -34.94 1.60
CA PRO A 476 -19.07 -36.28 2.15
C PRO A 476 -19.45 -36.30 3.63
N CYS A 477 -19.15 -35.26 4.38
CA CYS A 477 -19.59 -35.09 5.78
C CYS A 477 -21.04 -34.55 5.91
N GLY A 478 -21.75 -34.29 4.82
CA GLY A 478 -23.09 -33.73 4.77
C GLY A 478 -23.18 -32.19 4.76
N ALA A 479 -22.07 -31.49 4.99
CA ALA A 479 -22.06 -30.01 4.96
C ALA A 479 -22.25 -29.45 3.55
N ARG A 480 -22.89 -28.29 3.48
CA ARG A 480 -23.11 -27.50 2.23
C ARG A 480 -22.38 -26.16 2.33
N PRO A 481 -21.06 -26.11 2.18
CA PRO A 481 -20.27 -24.94 2.58
C PRO A 481 -20.55 -23.67 1.78
N ASP A 482 -21.16 -23.77 0.61
CA ASP A 482 -21.34 -22.60 -0.26
C ASP A 482 -22.79 -22.20 -0.53
N VAL A 483 -23.76 -23.02 -0.09
CA VAL A 483 -25.19 -22.75 -0.28
C VAL A 483 -25.77 -22.02 0.93
N ASP A 484 -25.24 -22.31 2.10
CA ASP A 484 -25.60 -21.60 3.32
C ASP A 484 -24.53 -20.53 3.62
N HIS A 485 -24.86 -19.26 3.38
CA HIS A 485 -23.99 -18.13 3.76
C HIS A 485 -23.68 -18.07 5.26
N SER A 486 -24.31 -18.92 6.05
CA SER A 486 -24.03 -19.16 7.47
C SER A 486 -22.87 -20.13 7.70
N ALA A 487 -22.50 -20.94 6.72
CA ALA A 487 -21.45 -21.94 6.80
C ALA A 487 -20.05 -21.38 6.50
N PRO A 488 -18.96 -22.07 6.91
CA PRO A 488 -17.62 -21.77 6.44
C PRO A 488 -17.56 -21.78 4.90
N SER A 489 -16.70 -20.98 4.31
CA SER A 489 -16.45 -21.04 2.85
C SER A 489 -16.00 -22.46 2.47
N PHE A 490 -16.13 -22.81 1.17
CA PHE A 490 -15.68 -24.13 0.70
C PHE A 490 -14.23 -24.42 1.09
N ALA A 491 -13.33 -23.46 0.91
CA ALA A 491 -11.93 -23.62 1.27
C ALA A 491 -11.75 -23.84 2.79
N GLU A 492 -12.40 -23.03 3.62
CA GLU A 492 -12.35 -23.20 5.10
C GLU A 492 -12.85 -24.55 5.54
N HIS A 493 -13.95 -25.02 4.92
CA HIS A 493 -14.50 -26.33 5.23
C HIS A 493 -13.54 -27.45 4.85
N VAL A 494 -13.05 -27.47 3.61
CA VAL A 494 -12.16 -28.51 3.09
C VAL A 494 -10.86 -28.58 3.91
N LEU A 495 -10.24 -27.43 4.18
CA LEU A 495 -9.02 -27.37 4.96
C LEU A 495 -9.18 -27.83 6.40
N GLY A 496 -10.42 -27.79 6.94
CA GLY A 496 -10.79 -28.20 8.30
C GLY A 496 -11.41 -29.59 8.42
N CYS A 497 -12.04 -30.11 7.38
CA CYS A 497 -12.86 -31.31 7.42
C CYS A 497 -12.03 -32.60 7.51
N MET A 498 -12.30 -33.41 8.53
CA MET A 498 -11.61 -34.70 8.71
C MET A 498 -12.08 -35.76 7.71
N GLN A 499 -13.35 -35.74 7.29
CA GLN A 499 -13.90 -36.72 6.37
C GLN A 499 -13.47 -36.49 4.94
N CYS A 500 -13.36 -35.21 4.51
CA CYS A 500 -12.79 -34.86 3.23
C CYS A 500 -11.35 -35.36 3.05
N SER A 501 -10.61 -35.60 4.14
CA SER A 501 -9.21 -36.05 4.09
C SER A 501 -9.05 -37.58 4.15
N LYS A 502 -10.10 -38.36 4.40
CA LYS A 502 -10.02 -39.84 4.55
C LYS A 502 -10.20 -40.60 3.23
N GLY A 503 -10.85 -39.99 2.23
CA GLY A 503 -11.18 -40.65 0.95
C GLY A 503 -10.07 -40.64 -0.09
N LEU A 504 -8.99 -39.91 0.15
CA LEU A 504 -7.94 -39.67 -0.82
C LEU A 504 -6.86 -40.76 -0.72
N GLY A 505 -6.84 -41.67 -1.68
CA GLY A 505 -5.79 -42.70 -1.82
C GLY A 505 -4.35 -42.17 -2.01
N VAL A 506 -4.15 -40.87 -1.97
CA VAL A 506 -2.90 -40.13 -2.19
C VAL A 506 -2.38 -39.50 -0.90
N GLY A 507 -2.18 -40.26 0.16
CA GLY A 507 -1.61 -39.75 1.40
C GLY A 507 -2.44 -38.66 2.11
N ASN A 508 -2.19 -38.38 3.38
CA ASN A 508 -2.95 -37.39 4.13
C ASN A 508 -2.71 -35.96 3.60
N PRO A 509 -3.67 -35.26 2.97
CA PRO A 509 -3.49 -33.93 2.40
C PRO A 509 -2.97 -32.88 3.40
N ARG A 510 -3.19 -33.12 4.70
CA ARG A 510 -2.67 -32.24 5.77
C ARG A 510 -1.16 -32.31 5.88
N LEU A 511 -0.55 -33.46 5.56
CA LEU A 511 0.90 -33.60 5.52
C LEU A 511 1.55 -32.82 4.38
N ILE A 512 0.80 -32.49 3.33
CA ILE A 512 1.33 -31.68 2.22
C ILE A 512 1.81 -30.32 2.74
N ARG A 513 0.97 -29.60 3.50
CA ARG A 513 1.33 -28.29 4.07
C ARG A 513 2.50 -28.40 5.05
N HIS A 514 2.47 -29.40 5.90
CA HIS A 514 3.52 -29.71 6.87
C HIS A 514 4.86 -29.94 6.16
N ASN A 515 4.90 -30.87 5.20
CA ASN A 515 6.14 -31.24 4.52
C ASN A 515 6.74 -30.12 3.67
N LEU A 516 5.89 -29.23 3.12
CA LEU A 516 6.36 -28.06 2.36
C LEU A 516 7.02 -26.99 3.25
N LEU A 517 6.65 -26.93 4.55
CA LEU A 517 7.24 -25.96 5.48
C LEU A 517 8.60 -26.42 6.04
N LEU A 518 8.87 -27.72 6.11
CA LEU A 518 10.12 -28.22 6.66
C LEU A 518 11.37 -27.62 6.01
N PRO A 519 11.49 -27.51 4.66
CA PRO A 519 12.65 -26.85 4.03
C PRO A 519 12.79 -25.37 4.38
N VAL A 520 11.68 -24.67 4.61
CA VAL A 520 11.70 -23.24 5.00
C VAL A 520 12.23 -23.06 6.41
N LEU A 521 11.85 -23.98 7.32
CA LEU A 521 12.35 -24.00 8.70
C LEU A 521 13.82 -24.44 8.76
N GLU A 522 14.20 -25.43 7.96
CA GLU A 522 15.60 -25.87 7.84
C GLU A 522 16.51 -24.72 7.42
N ASP A 523 16.15 -23.97 6.39
CA ASP A 523 16.90 -22.79 5.95
C ASP A 523 17.01 -21.73 7.07
N LEU A 524 15.93 -21.48 7.83
CA LEU A 524 15.97 -20.53 8.95
C LEU A 524 16.93 -21.01 10.06
N TYR A 525 16.79 -22.24 10.53
CA TYR A 525 17.61 -22.77 11.62
C TYR A 525 19.09 -22.89 11.20
N THR A 526 19.36 -23.28 9.95
CA THR A 526 20.72 -23.31 9.39
C THR A 526 21.35 -21.92 9.39
N ARG A 527 20.62 -20.88 8.99
CA ARG A 527 21.09 -19.48 9.05
C ARG A 527 21.33 -19.00 10.50
N MET A 528 20.62 -19.55 11.45
CA MET A 528 20.83 -19.29 12.89
C MET A 528 22.03 -20.03 13.43
N GLY A 529 22.73 -20.87 12.63
CA GLY A 529 23.88 -21.68 13.03
C GLY A 529 23.53 -23.01 13.66
N PHE A 530 22.30 -23.50 13.49
CA PHE A 530 21.90 -24.83 13.96
C PHE A 530 22.07 -25.89 12.87
N GLU A 531 22.45 -27.09 13.28
CA GLU A 531 22.36 -28.29 12.48
C GLU A 531 20.94 -28.86 12.54
N PHE A 532 20.34 -29.07 11.39
CA PHE A 532 18.96 -29.53 11.25
C PHE A 532 18.94 -31.06 11.02
N ASP A 533 18.39 -31.79 11.98
CA ASP A 533 18.35 -33.25 11.95
C ASP A 533 16.91 -33.78 11.78
N ARG A 534 16.66 -34.48 10.67
CA ARG A 534 15.37 -35.13 10.36
C ARG A 534 15.40 -36.65 10.54
N ARG A 535 16.44 -37.22 11.15
CA ARG A 535 16.56 -38.68 11.29
C ARG A 535 15.56 -39.23 12.28
N PRO A 536 14.66 -40.19 11.89
CA PRO A 536 13.61 -40.69 12.74
C PRO A 536 14.11 -41.36 14.02
N ALA A 537 15.28 -41.96 13.99
CA ALA A 537 15.85 -42.65 15.17
C ALA A 537 16.14 -41.73 16.36
N PHE A 538 16.46 -40.44 16.09
CA PHE A 538 16.68 -39.43 17.13
C PHE A 538 15.44 -38.66 17.52
N MET A 539 14.32 -38.87 16.82
CA MET A 539 13.09 -38.13 16.99
C MET A 539 12.05 -38.93 17.81
N ARG A 540 12.30 -40.19 18.09
CA ARG A 540 11.42 -41.00 18.93
C ARG A 540 11.38 -40.48 20.35
N ILE A 541 10.20 -40.25 20.87
CA ILE A 541 9.98 -39.72 22.21
C ILE A 541 9.67 -40.85 23.15
N PRO A 542 10.59 -41.21 24.06
CA PRO A 542 10.38 -42.33 24.99
C PRO A 542 9.11 -42.14 25.83
N GLY A 543 8.29 -43.17 25.94
CA GLY A 543 7.08 -43.17 26.76
C GLY A 543 5.91 -42.36 26.22
N ALA A 544 6.03 -41.69 25.02
CA ALA A 544 4.92 -41.03 24.37
C ALA A 544 4.33 -41.93 23.28
N VAL A 545 3.32 -42.69 23.61
CA VAL A 545 2.65 -43.63 22.69
C VAL A 545 1.45 -42.95 22.02
N SER A 546 1.28 -43.17 20.72
CA SER A 546 0.08 -42.75 19.99
C SER A 546 -1.12 -43.60 20.38
N GLY A 547 -2.34 -43.16 20.06
CA GLY A 547 -3.54 -43.99 20.21
C GLY A 547 -3.53 -45.27 19.36
N THR A 548 -2.55 -45.43 18.45
CA THR A 548 -2.30 -46.61 17.62
C THR A 548 -1.21 -47.52 18.19
N GLY A 549 -0.61 -47.16 19.32
CA GLY A 549 0.46 -47.97 19.95
C GLY A 549 1.86 -47.66 19.42
N GLU A 550 2.02 -46.74 18.45
CA GLU A 550 3.32 -46.36 17.90
C GLU A 550 3.97 -45.25 18.71
N ASP A 551 5.30 -45.21 18.78
CA ASP A 551 6.06 -44.14 19.38
C ASP A 551 5.81 -42.81 18.65
N LYS A 552 5.55 -41.76 19.39
CA LYS A 552 5.47 -40.42 18.82
C LYS A 552 6.84 -39.91 18.43
N LEU A 553 6.90 -39.26 17.30
CA LEU A 553 8.12 -38.69 16.75
C LEU A 553 8.04 -37.13 16.79
N LEU A 554 9.20 -36.50 16.98
CA LEU A 554 9.40 -35.10 16.67
C LEU A 554 9.54 -34.94 15.14
N ASP A 555 9.19 -33.78 14.62
CA ASP A 555 9.33 -33.50 13.18
C ASP A 555 10.80 -33.25 12.80
N PHE A 556 11.56 -32.61 13.69
CA PHE A 556 13.01 -32.44 13.59
C PHE A 556 13.65 -32.05 14.92
N VAL A 557 14.96 -32.16 14.96
CA VAL A 557 15.80 -31.65 16.05
C VAL A 557 16.76 -30.63 15.46
N ALA A 558 16.79 -29.42 16.03
CA ALA A 558 17.77 -28.42 15.69
C ALA A 558 18.87 -28.39 16.79
N ARG A 559 20.10 -28.78 16.40
CA ARG A 559 21.25 -28.88 17.29
C ARG A 559 22.12 -27.65 17.19
N CYS A 560 22.44 -27.03 18.32
CA CYS A 560 23.40 -25.95 18.35
C CYS A 560 24.82 -26.53 18.50
N PRO A 561 25.72 -26.39 17.50
CA PRO A 561 27.10 -26.84 17.62
C PRO A 561 27.78 -26.14 18.80
N GLY A 562 28.39 -26.93 19.70
CA GLY A 562 29.12 -26.41 20.87
C GLY A 562 28.25 -25.99 22.05
N ASP A 563 26.93 -25.90 21.89
CA ASP A 563 26.00 -25.54 22.99
C ASP A 563 24.77 -26.45 22.97
N ARG A 564 24.84 -27.51 23.79
CA ARG A 564 23.77 -28.51 23.87
C ARG A 564 22.47 -27.96 24.49
N ASP A 565 22.58 -27.00 25.39
CA ASP A 565 21.43 -26.44 26.10
C ASP A 565 20.54 -25.58 25.19
N ARG A 566 21.10 -25.12 24.07
CA ARG A 566 20.35 -24.40 23.03
C ARG A 566 19.70 -25.34 22.00
N SER A 567 19.97 -26.63 22.04
CA SER A 567 19.36 -27.58 21.10
C SER A 567 17.88 -27.77 21.43
N VAL A 568 17.05 -27.84 20.37
CA VAL A 568 15.58 -27.89 20.50
C VAL A 568 14.99 -29.06 19.73
N GLY A 569 14.02 -29.74 20.36
CA GLY A 569 13.15 -30.68 19.68
C GLY A 569 11.87 -29.99 19.22
N VAL A 570 11.49 -30.17 17.98
CA VAL A 570 10.40 -29.43 17.33
C VAL A 570 9.29 -30.37 16.86
N ASP A 571 8.05 -29.97 17.12
CA ASP A 571 6.86 -30.55 16.50
C ASP A 571 6.05 -29.45 15.83
N LEU A 572 5.89 -29.59 14.51
CA LEU A 572 5.24 -28.65 13.61
C LEU A 572 3.76 -28.99 13.44
N THR A 573 2.91 -27.99 13.38
CA THR A 573 1.50 -28.18 13.02
C THR A 573 0.97 -27.05 12.18
N VAL A 574 0.16 -27.38 11.16
CA VAL A 574 -0.64 -26.41 10.39
C VAL A 574 -2.10 -26.66 10.70
N ILE A 575 -2.75 -25.67 11.28
CA ILE A 575 -4.14 -25.76 11.73
C ILE A 575 -5.10 -25.10 10.76
N ALA A 576 -6.32 -25.60 10.67
CA ALA A 576 -7.43 -24.90 10.04
C ALA A 576 -8.11 -24.04 11.09
N THR A 577 -7.98 -22.73 10.97
CA THR A 577 -8.44 -21.74 11.96
C THR A 577 -9.93 -21.85 12.25
N MET A 578 -10.72 -22.11 11.20
CA MET A 578 -12.18 -22.19 11.27
C MET A 578 -12.70 -23.56 11.74
N ALA A 579 -11.83 -24.52 12.01
CA ALA A 579 -12.25 -25.78 12.61
C ALA A 579 -12.82 -25.56 14.02
N ALA A 580 -13.96 -26.17 14.34
CA ALA A 580 -14.68 -25.99 15.61
C ALA A 580 -13.78 -26.10 16.86
N LYS A 581 -12.80 -27.01 16.82
CA LYS A 581 -11.81 -27.20 17.89
C LYS A 581 -11.05 -25.91 18.26
N TYR A 582 -10.76 -25.05 17.30
CA TYR A 582 -9.99 -23.80 17.46
C TYR A 582 -10.89 -22.57 17.51
N LEU A 583 -11.95 -22.55 16.69
CA LEU A 583 -12.88 -21.43 16.58
C LEU A 583 -13.72 -21.25 17.85
N THR A 584 -14.33 -22.33 18.36
CA THR A 584 -15.23 -22.24 19.53
C THR A 584 -14.56 -21.61 20.76
N PRO A 585 -13.34 -22.01 21.18
CA PRO A 585 -12.65 -21.33 22.28
C PRO A 585 -12.26 -19.89 22.01
N ALA A 586 -11.88 -19.56 20.76
CA ALA A 586 -11.56 -18.17 20.38
C ALA A 586 -12.79 -17.27 20.56
N LEU A 587 -13.97 -17.74 20.11
CA LEU A 587 -15.23 -17.01 20.25
C LEU A 587 -15.73 -16.96 21.70
N ALA A 588 -15.58 -18.03 22.47
CA ALA A 588 -15.99 -18.06 23.86
C ALA A 588 -15.18 -17.07 24.72
N GLY A 589 -13.87 -17.02 24.53
CA GLY A 589 -12.99 -16.05 25.19
C GLY A 589 -13.34 -14.61 24.84
N THR A 590 -13.69 -14.36 23.60
CA THR A 590 -14.10 -13.04 23.10
C THR A 590 -15.44 -12.60 23.72
N ARG A 591 -16.43 -13.48 23.75
CA ARG A 591 -17.75 -13.20 24.33
C ARG A 591 -17.67 -12.95 25.83
N ALA A 592 -16.94 -13.78 26.57
CA ALA A 592 -16.83 -13.69 28.03
C ALA A 592 -16.15 -12.40 28.51
N ARG A 593 -15.24 -11.85 27.70
CA ARG A 593 -14.42 -10.67 28.05
C ARG A 593 -14.84 -9.40 27.35
N ASN A 594 -15.82 -9.45 26.46
CA ASN A 594 -16.15 -8.38 25.52
C ASN A 594 -14.92 -7.83 24.80
N THR A 595 -14.00 -8.74 24.41
CA THR A 595 -12.72 -8.40 23.78
C THR A 595 -12.70 -8.85 22.32
N LYS A 596 -11.76 -8.35 21.56
CA LYS A 596 -11.56 -8.71 20.15
C LYS A 596 -10.85 -10.06 20.03
N PRO A 597 -11.09 -10.83 18.94
CA PRO A 597 -10.34 -12.05 18.69
C PRO A 597 -8.84 -11.76 18.57
N SER A 598 -8.01 -12.55 19.23
CA SER A 598 -6.56 -12.45 19.05
C SER A 598 -6.12 -13.10 17.74
N PRO A 599 -5.14 -12.53 17.01
CA PRO A 599 -4.57 -13.15 15.80
C PRO A 599 -3.92 -14.50 16.08
N PHE A 600 -3.54 -14.75 17.32
CA PHE A 600 -2.89 -15.99 17.77
C PHE A 600 -3.81 -16.99 18.45
N ALA A 601 -5.10 -16.69 18.65
CA ALA A 601 -5.98 -17.51 19.46
C ALA A 601 -5.99 -19.00 19.07
N ALA A 602 -6.04 -19.29 17.78
CA ALA A 602 -6.08 -20.66 17.27
C ALA A 602 -4.69 -21.35 17.37
N THR A 603 -3.61 -20.65 17.01
CA THR A 603 -2.25 -21.21 17.06
C THR A 603 -1.78 -21.41 18.49
N SER A 604 -2.04 -20.46 19.40
CA SER A 604 -1.68 -20.63 20.82
C SER A 604 -2.38 -21.82 21.48
N LYS A 605 -3.63 -22.10 21.09
CA LYS A 605 -4.28 -23.32 21.53
C LYS A 605 -3.59 -24.60 21.03
N ALA A 606 -3.12 -24.57 19.78
CA ALA A 606 -2.37 -25.70 19.23
C ALA A 606 -1.02 -25.84 19.91
N GLU A 607 -0.29 -24.78 20.16
CA GLU A 607 0.98 -24.74 20.90
C GLU A 607 0.80 -25.30 22.30
N THR A 608 -0.18 -24.84 23.08
CA THR A 608 -0.49 -25.34 24.40
C THR A 608 -0.80 -26.87 24.40
N SER A 609 -1.57 -27.32 23.40
CA SER A 609 -1.87 -28.76 23.26
C SER A 609 -0.63 -29.58 22.94
N LYS A 610 0.36 -29.05 22.25
CA LYS A 610 1.63 -29.72 21.98
C LYS A 610 2.51 -29.74 23.21
N HIS A 611 2.61 -28.64 23.94
CA HIS A 611 3.36 -28.58 25.20
C HIS A 611 2.84 -29.59 26.23
N SER A 612 1.52 -29.69 26.38
CA SER A 612 0.95 -30.69 27.33
C SER A 612 1.29 -32.14 26.98
N LYS A 613 1.58 -32.43 25.69
CA LYS A 613 1.92 -33.78 25.23
C LYS A 613 3.41 -34.06 25.26
N TYR A 614 4.25 -33.08 25.00
CA TYR A 614 5.66 -33.31 24.64
C TYR A 614 6.68 -32.74 25.63
N ASN A 615 6.35 -31.79 26.50
CA ASN A 615 7.32 -31.17 27.40
C ASN A 615 8.06 -32.22 28.26
N ARG A 616 7.30 -33.10 28.99
CA ARG A 616 7.92 -34.13 29.84
C ARG A 616 8.71 -35.16 29.03
N PRO A 617 8.13 -35.80 28.00
CA PRO A 617 8.87 -36.79 27.22
C PRO A 617 10.13 -36.24 26.57
N VAL A 618 10.11 -35.00 26.01
CA VAL A 618 11.27 -34.39 25.34
C VAL A 618 12.35 -34.02 26.38
N ALA A 619 11.97 -33.54 27.56
CA ALA A 619 12.92 -33.26 28.65
C ALA A 619 13.60 -34.53 29.18
N SER A 620 12.98 -35.70 29.03
CA SER A 620 13.53 -37.00 29.44
C SER A 620 14.40 -37.66 28.37
N MET A 621 14.57 -37.07 27.20
CA MET A 621 15.47 -37.57 26.15
C MET A 621 16.95 -37.49 26.60
N ASN A 622 17.80 -38.32 26.04
CA ASN A 622 19.22 -38.28 26.33
C ASN A 622 20.02 -38.00 25.01
N PRO A 623 20.63 -36.83 24.91
CA PRO A 623 20.60 -35.71 25.86
C PRO A 623 19.22 -35.04 25.92
N PRO A 624 18.86 -34.37 27.05
CA PRO A 624 17.61 -33.65 27.20
C PRO A 624 17.53 -32.50 26.18
N LEU A 625 16.32 -32.25 25.65
CA LEU A 625 16.08 -31.20 24.68
C LEU A 625 15.02 -30.22 25.22
N LYS A 626 15.13 -28.98 24.84
CA LYS A 626 14.04 -28.00 24.99
C LYS A 626 12.99 -28.25 23.92
N PHE A 627 11.72 -28.33 24.30
CA PHE A 627 10.65 -28.49 23.33
C PHE A 627 10.16 -27.13 22.80
N VAL A 628 9.97 -27.01 21.48
CA VAL A 628 9.39 -25.86 20.80
C VAL A 628 8.22 -26.34 19.95
N ALA A 629 7.04 -25.81 20.24
CA ALA A 629 5.86 -26.02 19.41
C ALA A 629 5.80 -24.99 18.31
N ILE A 630 5.83 -25.43 17.05
CA ILE A 630 5.68 -24.53 15.90
C ILE A 630 4.27 -24.71 15.33
N ALA A 631 3.43 -23.70 15.48
CA ALA A 631 2.10 -23.69 14.90
C ALA A 631 1.97 -22.63 13.80
N PHE A 632 1.32 -23.02 12.71
CA PHE A 632 0.89 -22.10 11.66
C PHE A 632 -0.60 -22.20 11.46
N ASN A 633 -1.24 -21.10 11.11
CA ASN A 633 -2.63 -21.12 10.66
C ASN A 633 -2.71 -21.29 9.13
N ASP A 634 -3.87 -21.68 8.66
CA ASP A 634 -4.16 -21.91 7.24
C ASP A 634 -4.18 -20.63 6.38
N TYR A 635 -4.15 -19.44 6.98
CA TYR A 635 -3.94 -18.16 6.29
C TYR A 635 -2.46 -17.81 6.11
N GLY A 636 -1.54 -18.65 6.56
CA GLY A 636 -0.10 -18.44 6.50
C GLY A 636 0.50 -17.75 7.73
N GLY A 637 -0.29 -17.55 8.78
CA GLY A 637 0.14 -16.89 10.02
C GLY A 637 0.98 -17.80 10.91
N ILE A 638 2.07 -17.24 11.46
CA ILE A 638 2.97 -17.87 12.42
C ILE A 638 2.37 -17.75 13.84
N GLY A 639 2.45 -18.80 14.62
CA GLY A 639 2.03 -18.83 16.03
C GLY A 639 2.88 -17.92 16.91
N PHE A 640 2.30 -17.57 18.06
CA PHE A 640 2.91 -16.61 18.98
C PHE A 640 4.25 -17.09 19.52
N GLU A 641 4.34 -18.34 19.95
CA GLU A 641 5.56 -18.89 20.55
C GLU A 641 6.73 -18.85 19.59
N PHE A 642 6.58 -19.45 18.42
CA PHE A 642 7.64 -19.49 17.43
C PHE A 642 8.03 -18.09 16.94
N TYR A 643 7.05 -17.20 16.74
CA TYR A 643 7.33 -15.84 16.33
C TYR A 643 8.07 -15.04 17.39
N SER A 644 7.64 -15.09 18.65
CA SER A 644 8.20 -14.29 19.74
C SER A 644 9.51 -14.84 20.29
N ALA A 645 9.68 -16.16 20.32
CA ALA A 645 10.87 -16.79 20.91
C ALA A 645 11.99 -17.06 19.88
N VAL A 646 11.68 -17.17 18.59
CA VAL A 646 12.66 -17.54 17.57
C VAL A 646 12.75 -16.49 16.45
N VAL A 647 11.66 -16.26 15.73
CA VAL A 647 11.70 -15.44 14.49
C VAL A 647 12.04 -13.99 14.81
N ARG A 648 11.31 -13.38 15.72
CA ARG A 648 11.50 -11.97 16.08
C ARG A 648 12.88 -11.69 16.65
N PRO A 649 13.36 -12.39 17.69
CA PRO A 649 14.68 -12.14 18.28
C PRO A 649 15.83 -12.35 17.28
N TYR A 650 15.75 -13.35 16.41
CA TYR A 650 16.77 -13.58 15.40
C TYR A 650 16.94 -12.40 14.45
N PHE A 651 15.85 -11.90 13.87
CA PHE A 651 15.91 -10.79 12.92
C PHE A 651 16.17 -9.43 13.62
N GLU A 652 15.77 -9.27 14.89
CA GLU A 652 16.14 -8.10 15.69
C GLU A 652 17.64 -8.09 15.99
N GLY A 653 18.21 -9.23 16.39
CA GLY A 653 19.66 -9.33 16.59
C GLY A 653 20.48 -9.15 15.30
N LEU A 654 19.99 -9.58 14.14
CA LEU A 654 20.63 -9.27 12.87
C LEU A 654 20.61 -7.77 12.56
N ARG A 655 19.49 -7.10 12.83
CA ARG A 655 19.35 -5.66 12.64
C ARG A 655 20.30 -4.88 13.56
N GLU A 656 20.36 -5.24 14.83
CA GLU A 656 21.26 -4.62 15.81
C GLU A 656 22.73 -4.73 15.38
N LYS A 657 23.17 -5.91 14.97
CA LYS A 657 24.53 -6.13 14.45
C LYS A 657 24.82 -5.30 13.19
N GLU A 658 23.84 -5.17 12.29
CA GLU A 658 23.99 -4.34 11.08
C GLU A 658 24.09 -2.87 11.45
N GLU A 659 23.25 -2.38 12.40
CA GLU A 659 23.27 -1.01 12.90
C GLU A 659 24.56 -0.69 13.67
N GLU A 660 25.06 -1.61 14.51
CA GLU A 660 26.37 -1.50 15.19
C GLU A 660 27.54 -1.43 14.21
N ALA A 661 27.43 -2.09 13.06
CA ALA A 661 28.42 -2.00 11.97
C ALA A 661 28.26 -0.73 11.10
N GLY A 662 27.40 0.22 11.48
CA GLY A 662 27.16 1.46 10.75
C GLY A 662 26.17 1.34 9.60
N GLY A 663 25.50 0.20 9.47
CA GLY A 663 24.43 -0.03 8.47
C GLY A 663 23.08 0.53 8.92
N SER A 664 22.12 0.51 7.99
CA SER A 664 20.75 1.01 8.22
C SER A 664 19.77 -0.03 8.76
N GLY A 665 20.22 -1.26 9.03
CA GLY A 665 19.35 -2.40 9.36
C GLY A 665 18.43 -2.83 8.19
N TRP A 666 18.76 -2.41 6.95
CA TRP A 666 17.92 -2.67 5.78
C TRP A 666 17.94 -4.13 5.34
N ASP A 667 19.11 -4.77 5.36
CA ASP A 667 19.27 -6.16 4.94
C ASP A 667 18.56 -7.11 5.91
N ALA A 668 18.64 -6.88 7.21
CA ALA A 668 17.93 -7.66 8.22
C ALA A 668 16.38 -7.56 8.01
N ARG A 669 15.86 -6.35 7.76
CA ARG A 669 14.45 -6.13 7.45
C ARG A 669 14.02 -6.85 6.17
N LYS A 670 14.86 -6.81 5.12
CA LYS A 670 14.61 -7.50 3.87
C LYS A 670 14.59 -9.03 4.05
N GLN A 671 15.54 -9.58 4.77
CA GLN A 671 15.60 -11.03 5.07
C GLN A 671 14.39 -11.49 5.88
N LYS A 672 13.96 -10.71 6.90
CA LYS A 672 12.71 -10.96 7.64
C LYS A 672 11.50 -10.98 6.73
N SER A 673 11.37 -9.97 5.86
CA SER A 673 10.26 -9.88 4.93
C SER A 673 10.23 -11.07 3.97
N GLU A 674 11.37 -11.46 3.42
CA GLU A 674 11.49 -12.63 2.53
C GLU A 674 11.12 -13.94 3.24
N PHE A 675 11.57 -14.14 4.47
CA PHE A 675 11.17 -15.30 5.27
C PHE A 675 9.65 -15.36 5.49
N LEU A 676 9.04 -14.25 5.89
CA LEU A 676 7.59 -14.18 6.10
C LEU A 676 6.81 -14.44 4.79
N GLN A 677 7.30 -13.94 3.66
CA GLN A 677 6.72 -14.21 2.34
C GLN A 677 6.85 -15.69 1.95
N ARG A 678 8.00 -16.31 2.17
CA ARG A 678 8.21 -17.74 1.90
C ARG A 678 7.26 -18.61 2.71
N VAL A 679 7.07 -18.33 4.00
CA VAL A 679 6.09 -19.03 4.85
C VAL A 679 4.69 -18.89 4.29
N SER A 680 4.24 -17.68 4.02
CA SER A 680 2.91 -17.38 3.48
C SER A 680 2.64 -18.11 2.16
N ILE A 681 3.58 -18.04 1.23
CA ILE A 681 3.48 -18.67 -0.09
C ILE A 681 3.49 -20.20 0.02
N THR A 682 4.32 -20.75 0.91
CA THR A 682 4.39 -22.19 1.12
C THR A 682 3.06 -22.75 1.62
N ILE A 683 2.42 -22.05 2.54
CA ILE A 683 1.09 -22.45 3.04
C ILE A 683 0.04 -22.26 1.95
N ALA A 684 0.08 -21.17 1.18
CA ALA A 684 -0.82 -20.95 0.05
C ALA A 684 -0.72 -22.08 -1.00
N LYS A 685 0.49 -22.47 -1.39
CA LYS A 685 0.73 -23.63 -2.29
C LYS A 685 0.19 -24.92 -1.70
N GLY A 686 0.42 -25.15 -0.41
CA GLY A 686 -0.07 -26.33 0.29
C GLY A 686 -1.60 -26.38 0.37
N ASN A 687 -2.25 -25.26 0.65
CA ASN A 687 -3.70 -25.12 0.65
C ASN A 687 -4.29 -25.40 -0.76
N SER A 688 -3.73 -24.79 -1.81
CA SER A 688 -4.18 -25.01 -3.18
C SER A 688 -4.05 -26.47 -3.58
N ARG A 689 -2.93 -27.15 -3.26
CA ARG A 689 -2.79 -28.58 -3.50
C ARG A 689 -3.83 -29.42 -2.78
N VAL A 690 -4.16 -29.07 -1.53
CA VAL A 690 -5.24 -29.76 -0.79
C VAL A 690 -6.59 -29.55 -1.48
N LEU A 691 -6.88 -28.33 -1.93
CA LEU A 691 -8.11 -28.02 -2.65
C LEU A 691 -8.17 -28.73 -4.00
N ASP A 692 -7.06 -28.84 -4.73
CA ASP A 692 -6.97 -29.53 -6.02
C ASP A 692 -7.20 -31.02 -5.87
N CYS A 693 -6.59 -31.67 -4.88
CA CYS A 693 -6.87 -33.09 -4.58
C CYS A 693 -8.38 -33.32 -4.38
N MET A 694 -9.03 -32.44 -3.61
CA MET A 694 -10.47 -32.55 -3.36
C MET A 694 -11.32 -32.30 -4.60
N ARG A 695 -10.91 -31.38 -5.50
CA ARG A 695 -11.59 -31.13 -6.78
C ARG A 695 -11.55 -32.36 -7.68
N HIS A 696 -10.42 -33.02 -7.79
CA HIS A 696 -10.24 -34.21 -8.62
C HIS A 696 -11.01 -35.43 -8.11
N ASP A 697 -10.97 -35.72 -6.84
CA ASP A 697 -11.66 -36.87 -6.27
C ASP A 697 -13.17 -36.72 -6.28
N TRP A 698 -13.67 -35.50 -6.12
CA TRP A 698 -15.09 -35.25 -6.20
C TRP A 698 -15.63 -35.44 -7.62
N GLN A 699 -14.87 -35.12 -8.66
CA GLN A 699 -15.23 -35.40 -10.03
C GLN A 699 -15.29 -36.91 -10.33
N SER A 700 -14.38 -37.69 -9.75
CA SER A 700 -14.37 -39.13 -9.93
C SER A 700 -15.49 -39.88 -9.18
N SER A 701 -15.98 -39.32 -8.05
CA SER A 701 -17.03 -39.94 -7.24
C SER A 701 -18.44 -39.61 -7.70
N THR A 702 -18.63 -38.57 -8.52
CA THR A 702 -19.95 -38.17 -9.04
C THR A 702 -20.20 -38.59 -10.49
N ALA A 703 -19.24 -39.28 -11.15
CA ALA A 703 -19.46 -39.86 -12.46
C ALA A 703 -20.36 -41.11 -12.31
N PRO A 704 -21.58 -41.12 -12.83
CA PRO A 704 -22.25 -42.37 -13.03
C PRO A 704 -21.45 -43.21 -14.03
N ASP A 705 -21.40 -44.54 -13.85
CA ASP A 705 -20.77 -45.50 -14.75
C ASP A 705 -21.13 -45.22 -16.20
N LEU A 706 -20.38 -44.38 -16.86
CA LEU A 706 -20.40 -44.18 -18.31
C LEU A 706 -19.07 -44.69 -18.86
N VAL A 707 -19.15 -46.00 -19.21
CA VAL A 707 -18.51 -46.65 -20.36
C VAL A 707 -17.36 -45.82 -21.01
N THR A 708 -16.18 -46.36 -20.80
CA THR A 708 -15.02 -46.37 -21.71
C THR A 708 -15.16 -45.51 -22.98
N SER A 709 -14.53 -44.38 -23.02
CA SER A 709 -13.97 -43.83 -24.24
C SER A 709 -12.60 -43.22 -23.97
N THR A 710 -11.62 -43.93 -24.49
CA THR A 710 -10.26 -43.58 -24.91
C THR A 710 -9.74 -42.20 -24.44
N VAL A 711 -8.86 -42.26 -23.46
CA VAL A 711 -7.92 -41.20 -23.06
C VAL A 711 -6.98 -40.92 -24.23
N HIS A 712 -7.14 -39.79 -24.90
CA HIS A 712 -6.11 -39.18 -25.70
C HIS A 712 -5.06 -38.52 -24.82
N ASN A 713 -3.90 -39.14 -24.75
CA ASN A 713 -2.71 -38.65 -24.08
C ASN A 713 -2.08 -37.52 -24.93
N PRO A 714 -1.95 -36.26 -24.45
CA PRO A 714 -1.27 -35.20 -25.18
C PRO A 714 0.23 -35.20 -24.85
N ARG A 715 0.89 -36.29 -25.11
CA ARG A 715 2.36 -36.37 -25.19
C ARG A 715 2.74 -36.99 -26.49
N THR A 716 2.70 -36.21 -27.55
CA THR A 716 3.54 -36.35 -28.78
C THR A 716 3.12 -35.29 -29.78
N LEU A 717 3.75 -34.17 -29.76
CA LEU A 717 3.96 -33.29 -30.89
C LEU A 717 5.31 -32.61 -30.67
N ALA A 718 6.33 -33.37 -30.98
CA ALA A 718 7.64 -32.83 -31.31
C ALA A 718 7.86 -33.07 -32.82
N ALA A 719 8.24 -32.00 -33.46
CA ALA A 719 9.02 -31.92 -34.70
C ALA A 719 8.42 -32.58 -35.96
N THR A 720 7.95 -31.77 -36.88
CA THR A 720 8.38 -31.88 -38.28
C THR A 720 8.49 -30.45 -38.86
N SER A 721 9.71 -30.22 -39.31
CA SER A 721 10.30 -29.20 -40.16
C SER A 721 9.49 -28.76 -41.38
N ASP A 722 9.51 -27.45 -41.65
CA ASP A 722 9.87 -26.74 -42.89
C ASP A 722 9.72 -27.43 -44.27
N PRO A 723 9.73 -26.74 -45.40
CA PRO A 723 9.82 -25.30 -45.72
C PRO A 723 8.99 -24.82 -46.95
N ASP A 724 9.17 -23.50 -47.22
CA ASP A 724 9.10 -22.82 -48.53
C ASP A 724 7.78 -22.67 -49.29
N THR A 725 7.40 -21.41 -49.52
CA THR A 725 7.48 -20.73 -50.84
C THR A 725 6.79 -19.33 -50.76
N HIS A 726 7.56 -18.34 -51.13
CA HIS A 726 7.35 -17.26 -52.09
C HIS A 726 5.90 -16.82 -52.38
N ASP A 727 5.50 -15.55 -52.47
CA ASP A 727 6.08 -14.35 -53.10
C ASP A 727 5.21 -13.12 -52.80
N PRO A 728 5.74 -11.93 -52.92
CA PRO A 728 5.07 -10.69 -52.54
C PRO A 728 4.44 -10.00 -53.75
N THR A 729 3.34 -9.31 -53.62
CA THR A 729 3.08 -8.08 -54.42
C THR A 729 1.87 -7.28 -53.96
N ALA A 730 2.10 -5.99 -53.86
CA ALA A 730 1.22 -4.84 -54.17
C ALA A 730 -0.02 -4.63 -53.27
N ALA A 731 -0.34 -3.51 -52.72
CA ALA A 731 -0.23 -2.13 -53.18
C ALA A 731 -0.69 -1.20 -52.08
N THR A 732 -0.02 -0.10 -51.89
CA THR A 732 -0.53 1.16 -51.33
C THR A 732 -1.62 1.75 -52.25
N PRO A 733 -2.55 2.58 -51.76
CA PRO A 733 -2.39 4.01 -51.75
C PRO A 733 -2.95 4.71 -50.51
N ALA A 734 -2.26 5.68 -49.94
CA ALA A 734 -2.30 7.11 -50.17
C ALA A 734 -3.66 7.81 -49.88
N GLY A 735 -3.62 8.80 -48.97
CA GLY A 735 -4.59 9.89 -48.90
C GLY A 735 -4.88 10.39 -47.48
N GLY A 736 -4.20 11.48 -47.06
CA GLY A 736 -4.58 12.33 -45.93
C GLY A 736 -5.85 13.16 -46.23
N PRO A 737 -6.21 14.22 -45.48
CA PRO A 737 -5.31 15.14 -44.78
C PRO A 737 -5.35 15.04 -43.26
#